data_8f8add423404cff80ba49c14689f5290
#
_entry.id   8f8add423404cff80ba49c14689f5290
#
_cell.length_a   1.000
_cell.length_b   1.000
_cell.length_c   1.000
_cell.angle_alpha   90.00
_cell.angle_beta   90.00
_cell.angle_gamma   90.00
#
_symmetry.space_group_name_H-M   'P 1'
#
loop_
_entity.id
_entity.type
_entity.pdbx_description
1 polymer ?
#
loop_
_entity_poly.entity_id
_entity_poly.type
_entity_poly.pdbx_seq_one_letter_code
_entity_poly.pdbx_strand_id
1 'polypeptide(L)'
;MHDIQATEHECGCPRTADLDGEGTAAASRRRFLRGAGLVGAGVGTAGLGLLGAVPAQAAGPEQGGGAEQAGGAGKKPKKAAGKGRWQPDPDARQFTVVVMPDTQYLFDQDRIHPAPLEASVRYVLDGGVNREDGTDDNIVFLSHLGDVTENGLAVEFAAVTKVFGLLDDAGAAYGVLAGNHDVRSSTDDQRGSTPYLETFSKARAARTAGYRGSSPDGYNTCHVFRAAGRDWMVLSLDWRLSDAGFAWANGVIAANPKVPVILTTHDLAYADDSGRAELSDNGKRLWERLVDGNDQIFLTVNGHYWPPGRTVLKNKAGHDVHVHITNYQDRYYGGAAMIRAYRFDLDRNTVDVSTFSPWIQQIAAEERNALAAQHVELTSDVDRFSLAIDFDRRFAGFAPVPQRPARRAGELLVRDTVAYWRFDGGGGDGTAVSPQQFVKDLSGQGNDLLWQGAPGTPEGALSWSAEHHPDQPGHGSLLFKGTRSPVRGGYLQTVPTAPLNRETFERGFTVEAFFKLPADWDSARSRWSALLSRWGTAGEAGRSGPGTDADEPVATLSVSEAPALQWCVYPLNQTGASTCWGHQLPLDRWWHVAVVNDGKLSRMYVDGCEVARNPATPAVGLTTLGRPWMLGGYAYAGVLDKVFHGYVGDVRIVRRALRAGEFMTA
;
A
#
# COMPACT_ATOMS: atom_id res chain seq x y z
N MET A 1 11.90 20.55 -56.41
CA MET A 1 13.05 19.79 -55.91
C MET A 1 13.60 20.55 -54.72
N HIS A 2 13.10 20.28 -53.54
CA HIS A 2 13.73 20.56 -52.28
C HIS A 2 13.34 19.41 -51.35
N ASP A 3 14.33 18.60 -51.06
CA ASP A 3 14.26 17.52 -50.09
C ASP A 3 14.06 18.12 -48.70
N ILE A 4 12.98 17.73 -48.04
CA ILE A 4 12.80 17.93 -46.60
C ILE A 4 13.09 16.58 -45.99
N GLN A 5 14.30 16.44 -45.46
CA GLN A 5 14.65 15.34 -44.55
C GLN A 5 13.82 15.48 -43.27
N ALA A 6 12.96 14.53 -43.04
CA ALA A 6 12.32 14.33 -41.76
C ALA A 6 13.38 13.81 -40.78
N THR A 7 13.73 14.60 -39.78
CA THR A 7 14.50 14.15 -38.61
C THR A 7 13.58 13.35 -37.71
N GLU A 8 13.79 12.04 -37.68
CA GLU A 8 13.26 11.17 -36.65
C GLU A 8 13.81 11.62 -35.30
N HIS A 9 12.95 12.15 -34.44
CA HIS A 9 13.26 12.29 -33.03
C HIS A 9 13.09 10.93 -32.36
N GLU A 10 14.20 10.23 -32.22
CA GLU A 10 14.29 9.07 -31.31
C GLU A 10 13.86 9.48 -29.91
N CYS A 11 13.02 8.67 -29.28
CA CYS A 11 12.68 8.71 -27.89
C CYS A 11 13.99 8.71 -27.06
N GLY A 12 14.33 9.84 -26.46
CA GLY A 12 15.56 10.01 -25.69
C GLY A 12 15.53 9.22 -24.39
N CYS A 13 15.93 7.94 -24.45
CA CYS A 13 16.34 7.21 -23.26
C CYS A 13 17.78 7.65 -22.92
N PRO A 14 18.07 8.14 -21.71
CA PRO A 14 19.45 8.41 -21.31
C PRO A 14 20.20 7.09 -21.16
N ARG A 15 21.21 6.87 -22.02
CA ARG A 15 22.21 5.82 -21.82
C ARG A 15 23.05 6.15 -20.59
N THR A 16 23.24 5.17 -19.74
CA THR A 16 24.16 5.25 -18.59
C THR A 16 25.54 5.68 -19.06
N ALA A 17 25.99 6.85 -18.63
CA ALA A 17 27.36 7.29 -18.74
C ALA A 17 28.13 6.89 -17.50
N ASP A 18 29.27 6.23 -17.68
CA ASP A 18 30.26 5.92 -16.67
C ASP A 18 30.75 7.21 -15.99
N LEU A 19 30.67 7.25 -14.68
CA LEU A 19 31.32 8.25 -13.85
C LEU A 19 32.19 7.56 -12.80
N ASP A 20 33.47 7.38 -13.17
CA ASP A 20 34.56 7.25 -12.20
C ASP A 20 34.83 8.62 -11.61
N GLY A 21 34.78 8.74 -10.30
CA GLY A 21 35.10 9.96 -9.57
C GLY A 21 35.13 9.74 -8.07
N GLU A 22 36.33 9.55 -7.53
CA GLU A 22 36.59 9.44 -6.10
C GLU A 22 36.18 10.71 -5.34
N GLY A 23 35.45 10.53 -4.24
CA GLY A 23 35.12 11.61 -3.30
C GLY A 23 34.68 11.05 -1.96
N THR A 24 35.49 11.27 -0.97
CA THR A 24 35.44 10.71 0.39
C THR A 24 34.22 11.10 1.22
N ALA A 25 33.70 10.08 1.92
CA ALA A 25 33.12 10.04 3.26
C ALA A 25 31.90 10.88 3.63
N ALA A 26 30.74 10.26 3.55
CA ALA A 26 29.78 10.12 4.65
C ALA A 26 28.82 9.00 4.27
N ALA A 27 29.06 7.80 4.76
CA ALA A 27 28.18 6.66 4.51
C ALA A 27 26.85 6.91 5.21
N SER A 28 25.89 7.40 4.45
CA SER A 28 24.51 7.53 4.88
C SER A 28 23.93 6.13 5.13
N ARG A 29 23.22 5.94 6.25
CA ARG A 29 22.46 4.71 6.56
C ARG A 29 21.55 4.24 5.40
N ARG A 30 21.16 5.13 4.50
CA ARG A 30 20.47 4.80 3.25
C ARG A 30 21.25 3.84 2.32
N ARG A 31 22.59 3.92 2.29
CA ARG A 31 23.41 2.97 1.51
C ARG A 31 23.49 1.60 2.17
N PHE A 32 23.45 1.53 3.49
CA PHE A 32 23.45 0.28 4.24
C PHE A 32 22.16 -0.53 4.01
N LEU A 33 21.01 0.13 3.97
CA LEU A 33 19.70 -0.52 3.75
C LEU A 33 19.49 -1.00 2.30
N ARG A 34 20.13 -0.37 1.30
CA ARG A 34 20.16 -0.89 -0.08
C ARG A 34 21.11 -2.09 -0.27
N GLY A 35 22.12 -2.23 0.61
CA GLY A 35 23.08 -3.33 0.57
C GLY A 35 22.61 -4.64 1.22
N ALA A 36 21.64 -4.62 2.10
CA ALA A 36 21.14 -5.81 2.80
C ALA A 36 20.30 -6.77 1.92
N GLY A 37 19.95 -6.37 0.70
CA GLY A 37 19.25 -7.20 -0.29
C GLY A 37 20.13 -7.99 -1.25
N LEU A 38 21.43 -7.88 -1.18
CA LEU A 38 22.36 -8.41 -2.20
C LEU A 38 23.56 -9.17 -1.62
N VAL A 39 23.37 -10.13 -0.70
CA VAL A 39 24.42 -11.12 -0.39
C VAL A 39 23.78 -12.49 -0.15
N GLY A 40 23.79 -13.29 -1.18
CA GLY A 40 23.42 -14.70 -1.14
C GLY A 40 23.79 -15.43 -2.43
N ALA A 41 25.04 -15.32 -2.89
CA ALA A 41 25.59 -16.24 -3.88
C ALA A 41 27.05 -16.52 -3.54
N GLY A 42 27.27 -17.54 -2.75
CA GLY A 42 28.58 -18.17 -2.46
C GLY A 42 28.81 -19.35 -3.37
N VAL A 43 29.93 -19.31 -4.02
CA VAL A 43 30.60 -20.24 -4.92
C VAL A 43 30.62 -21.68 -4.42
N GLY A 44 30.31 -22.63 -5.29
CA GLY A 44 30.60 -24.05 -5.13
C GLY A 44 30.72 -24.76 -6.48
N THR A 45 31.92 -25.21 -6.79
CA THR A 45 32.39 -25.80 -8.05
C THR A 45 31.97 -27.25 -8.28
N ALA A 46 31.67 -27.52 -9.56
CA ALA A 46 31.96 -28.72 -10.35
C ALA A 46 31.41 -30.12 -9.95
N GLY A 47 30.69 -30.72 -10.89
CA GLY A 47 30.44 -32.17 -10.96
C GLY A 47 29.58 -32.54 -12.15
N LEU A 48 30.20 -32.96 -13.23
CA LEU A 48 29.61 -33.57 -14.44
C LEU A 48 28.88 -34.90 -14.13
N GLY A 49 27.77 -35.18 -14.79
CA GLY A 49 27.18 -36.52 -14.83
C GLY A 49 25.88 -36.62 -15.62
N LEU A 50 26.02 -37.00 -16.80
CA LEU A 50 25.20 -37.55 -17.89
C LEU A 50 23.85 -38.27 -17.57
N LEU A 51 22.84 -37.93 -18.41
CA LEU A 51 21.88 -38.79 -19.15
C LEU A 51 20.87 -39.69 -18.41
N GLY A 52 19.62 -39.54 -18.74
CA GLY A 52 18.58 -40.56 -18.62
C GLY A 52 17.19 -40.05 -18.99
N ALA A 53 16.71 -40.43 -20.16
CA ALA A 53 15.42 -40.08 -20.74
C ALA A 53 14.29 -41.02 -20.27
N VAL A 54 13.10 -40.42 -20.09
CA VAL A 54 11.68 -40.83 -20.35
C VAL A 54 11.31 -42.32 -20.48
N PRO A 55 10.09 -42.85 -20.13
CA PRO A 55 8.81 -42.32 -20.64
C PRO A 55 7.59 -42.40 -19.69
N ALA A 56 6.53 -41.75 -20.17
CA ALA A 56 5.16 -41.79 -19.70
C ALA A 56 4.48 -43.15 -19.80
N GLN A 57 3.49 -43.40 -18.91
CA GLN A 57 2.32 -44.21 -19.27
C GLN A 57 1.14 -43.94 -18.34
N ALA A 58 -0.02 -43.77 -18.97
CA ALA A 58 -1.36 -43.61 -18.40
C ALA A 58 -2.01 -44.96 -18.07
N ALA A 59 -2.92 -45.00 -17.09
CA ALA A 59 -4.17 -45.73 -17.13
C ALA A 59 -4.96 -45.61 -15.81
N GLY A 60 -6.23 -45.21 -15.87
CA GLY A 60 -7.25 -45.46 -14.85
C GLY A 60 -8.01 -46.76 -15.18
N PRO A 61 -9.29 -46.99 -14.74
CA PRO A 61 -9.98 -46.64 -13.48
C PRO A 61 -10.57 -47.90 -12.80
N GLU A 62 -11.23 -47.80 -11.64
CA GLU A 62 -12.47 -48.54 -11.22
C GLU A 62 -12.75 -48.40 -9.72
N GLN A 63 -13.85 -47.89 -9.36
CA GLN A 63 -15.19 -48.33 -8.86
C GLN A 63 -15.22 -49.11 -7.54
N GLY A 64 -16.16 -48.64 -6.68
CA GLY A 64 -16.96 -49.43 -5.76
C GLY A 64 -16.85 -49.04 -4.29
N GLY A 65 -17.79 -48.30 -3.69
CA GLY A 65 -19.06 -48.79 -3.18
C GLY A 65 -19.12 -48.77 -1.66
N GLY A 66 -20.17 -48.15 -1.09
CA GLY A 66 -20.66 -48.51 0.23
C GLY A 66 -20.87 -47.36 1.22
N ALA A 67 -22.12 -47.06 1.47
CA ALA A 67 -22.68 -46.06 2.38
C ALA A 67 -22.58 -46.46 3.88
N GLU A 68 -22.54 -45.47 4.80
CA GLU A 68 -23.62 -45.34 5.79
C GLU A 68 -23.48 -44.07 6.65
N GLN A 69 -24.60 -43.58 7.11
CA GLN A 69 -24.93 -42.30 7.72
C GLN A 69 -24.49 -42.18 9.18
N ALA A 70 -24.15 -40.97 9.60
CA ALA A 70 -24.56 -40.40 10.89
C ALA A 70 -24.53 -38.88 10.89
N GLY A 71 -25.63 -38.28 11.29
CA GLY A 71 -25.93 -36.86 11.18
C GLY A 71 -25.18 -35.98 12.19
N GLY A 72 -24.87 -34.78 11.73
CA GLY A 72 -24.42 -33.65 12.53
C GLY A 72 -24.77 -32.37 11.78
N ALA A 73 -25.57 -31.51 12.40
CA ALA A 73 -26.04 -30.26 11.84
C ALA A 73 -24.89 -29.33 11.52
N GLY A 74 -24.39 -29.40 10.29
CA GLY A 74 -23.37 -28.49 9.77
C GLY A 74 -24.01 -27.25 9.13
N LYS A 75 -23.57 -26.08 9.51
CA LYS A 75 -23.83 -24.83 8.80
C LYS A 75 -23.53 -25.05 7.30
N LYS A 76 -24.50 -24.76 6.46
CA LYS A 76 -24.35 -24.86 5.01
C LYS A 76 -23.15 -24.01 4.56
N PRO A 77 -22.21 -24.56 3.79
CA PRO A 77 -21.20 -23.74 3.13
C PRO A 77 -21.92 -22.79 2.17
N LYS A 78 -21.53 -21.52 2.19
CA LYS A 78 -21.96 -20.56 1.17
C LYS A 78 -21.65 -21.20 -0.20
N LYS A 79 -22.63 -21.26 -1.06
CA LYS A 79 -22.51 -21.72 -2.45
C LYS A 79 -21.28 -21.07 -3.07
N ALA A 80 -20.42 -21.86 -3.67
CA ALA A 80 -19.44 -21.37 -4.63
C ALA A 80 -20.18 -20.50 -5.65
N ALA A 81 -19.75 -19.25 -5.80
CA ALA A 81 -20.34 -18.30 -6.72
C ALA A 81 -20.30 -18.91 -8.12
N GLY A 82 -21.46 -19.15 -8.71
CA GLY A 82 -21.58 -19.33 -10.14
C GLY A 82 -21.01 -18.09 -10.84
N LYS A 83 -20.60 -18.22 -12.13
CA LYS A 83 -20.04 -17.16 -12.96
C LYS A 83 -20.65 -15.81 -12.57
N GLY A 84 -19.91 -15.05 -11.71
CA GLY A 84 -20.46 -13.93 -11.00
C GLY A 84 -20.54 -12.71 -11.91
N ARG A 85 -21.68 -12.09 -11.92
CA ARG A 85 -21.88 -10.75 -12.42
C ARG A 85 -21.05 -9.80 -11.54
N TRP A 86 -20.34 -8.83 -12.12
CA TRP A 86 -19.65 -7.77 -11.41
C TRP A 86 -20.62 -7.06 -10.43
N GLN A 87 -20.32 -7.08 -9.15
CA GLN A 87 -21.21 -6.55 -8.10
C GLN A 87 -20.40 -6.03 -6.91
N PRO A 88 -19.66 -4.91 -7.06
CA PRO A 88 -19.07 -4.24 -5.91
C PRO A 88 -20.18 -3.68 -5.01
N ASP A 89 -19.88 -3.53 -3.71
CA ASP A 89 -20.78 -2.90 -2.75
C ASP A 89 -20.71 -1.37 -2.89
N PRO A 90 -21.77 -0.71 -3.37
CA PRO A 90 -21.76 0.73 -3.60
C PRO A 90 -21.86 1.56 -2.30
N ASP A 91 -22.22 0.94 -1.19
CA ASP A 91 -22.44 1.59 0.09
C ASP A 91 -21.29 1.33 1.08
N ALA A 92 -20.39 0.39 0.77
CA ALA A 92 -19.19 0.18 1.56
C ALA A 92 -18.34 1.44 1.60
N ARG A 93 -17.91 1.82 2.81
CA ARG A 93 -17.16 3.06 3.03
C ARG A 93 -15.70 2.96 2.58
N GLN A 94 -15.26 1.73 2.32
CA GLN A 94 -13.98 1.40 1.72
C GLN A 94 -14.21 0.82 0.33
N PHE A 95 -13.45 1.28 -0.65
CA PHE A 95 -13.50 0.79 -2.02
C PHE A 95 -12.16 0.98 -2.72
N THR A 96 -11.93 0.24 -3.78
CA THR A 96 -10.65 0.24 -4.51
C THR A 96 -10.86 0.59 -5.98
N VAL A 97 -10.06 1.52 -6.47
CA VAL A 97 -9.83 1.76 -7.90
C VAL A 97 -8.50 1.11 -8.27
N VAL A 98 -8.52 0.22 -9.24
CA VAL A 98 -7.31 -0.43 -9.76
C VAL A 98 -6.85 0.30 -11.01
N VAL A 99 -5.56 0.60 -11.06
CA VAL A 99 -4.88 1.15 -12.24
C VAL A 99 -3.94 0.09 -12.79
N MET A 100 -4.05 -0.16 -14.08
CA MET A 100 -3.20 -1.05 -14.84
C MET A 100 -2.40 -0.21 -15.83
N PRO A 101 -1.09 -0.07 -15.64
CA PRO A 101 -0.25 0.67 -16.56
C PRO A 101 0.09 -0.16 -17.80
N ASP A 102 0.98 0.38 -18.60
CA ASP A 102 1.51 -0.12 -19.85
C ASP A 102 1.74 -1.64 -19.84
N THR A 103 1.11 -2.35 -20.78
CA THR A 103 1.20 -3.82 -20.94
C THR A 103 1.81 -4.24 -22.25
N GLN A 104 2.31 -3.29 -23.04
CA GLN A 104 2.76 -3.47 -24.43
C GLN A 104 3.75 -4.61 -24.58
N TYR A 105 4.74 -4.77 -23.69
CA TYR A 105 5.74 -5.83 -23.78
C TYR A 105 5.20 -7.25 -23.55
N LEU A 106 3.94 -7.37 -23.15
CA LEU A 106 3.21 -8.65 -23.09
C LEU A 106 2.47 -8.93 -24.42
N PHE A 107 2.27 -7.93 -25.26
CA PHE A 107 1.52 -8.00 -26.52
C PHE A 107 2.32 -7.42 -27.70
N ASP A 108 3.52 -7.92 -27.88
CA ASP A 108 4.37 -7.74 -29.05
C ASP A 108 4.10 -8.89 -30.03
N GLN A 109 3.90 -8.61 -31.33
CA GLN A 109 3.55 -9.60 -32.36
C GLN A 109 4.41 -10.87 -32.30
N ASP A 110 5.70 -10.73 -31.93
CA ASP A 110 6.65 -11.83 -31.86
C ASP A 110 6.58 -12.60 -30.53
N ARG A 111 5.96 -12.01 -29.49
CA ARG A 111 5.90 -12.53 -28.12
C ARG A 111 4.62 -12.14 -27.41
N ILE A 112 3.53 -12.83 -27.70
CA ILE A 112 2.25 -12.58 -27.06
C ILE A 112 2.12 -13.49 -25.82
N HIS A 113 2.06 -12.88 -24.63
CA HIS A 113 1.99 -13.53 -23.34
C HIS A 113 0.82 -13.02 -22.49
N PRO A 114 -0.41 -13.45 -22.74
CA PRO A 114 -1.61 -12.88 -22.10
C PRO A 114 -1.79 -13.31 -20.64
N ALA A 115 -1.08 -14.34 -20.16
CA ALA A 115 -1.31 -14.92 -18.83
C ALA A 115 -1.12 -13.91 -17.66
N PRO A 116 -0.10 -13.02 -17.68
CA PRO A 116 -0.01 -12.01 -16.62
C PRO A 116 -1.20 -11.05 -16.58
N LEU A 117 -1.63 -10.55 -17.76
CA LEU A 117 -2.80 -9.68 -17.85
C LEU A 117 -4.07 -10.39 -17.41
N GLU A 118 -4.25 -11.66 -17.81
CA GLU A 118 -5.39 -12.48 -17.40
C GLU A 118 -5.42 -12.66 -15.87
N ALA A 119 -4.29 -12.89 -15.22
CA ALA A 119 -4.20 -13.02 -13.78
C ALA A 119 -4.64 -11.72 -13.08
N SER A 120 -4.20 -10.56 -13.57
CA SER A 120 -4.57 -9.26 -13.02
C SER A 120 -6.05 -8.93 -13.25
N VAL A 121 -6.60 -9.26 -14.41
CA VAL A 121 -8.05 -9.13 -14.68
C VAL A 121 -8.87 -10.04 -13.77
N ARG A 122 -8.45 -11.28 -13.55
CA ARG A 122 -9.14 -12.21 -12.62
C ARG A 122 -9.07 -11.72 -11.19
N TYR A 123 -7.95 -11.18 -10.74
CA TYR A 123 -7.83 -10.55 -9.42
C TYR A 123 -8.89 -9.43 -9.25
N VAL A 124 -9.04 -8.58 -10.25
CA VAL A 124 -10.06 -7.51 -10.25
C VAL A 124 -11.47 -8.08 -10.18
N LEU A 125 -11.78 -9.11 -10.97
CA LEU A 125 -13.10 -9.73 -11.01
C LEU A 125 -13.45 -10.53 -9.75
N ASP A 126 -12.44 -11.06 -9.06
CA ASP A 126 -12.59 -11.73 -7.77
C ASP A 126 -12.71 -10.73 -6.60
N GLY A 127 -12.76 -9.40 -6.87
CA GLY A 127 -12.91 -8.34 -5.87
C GLY A 127 -11.63 -8.07 -5.08
N GLY A 128 -10.48 -8.60 -5.51
CA GLY A 128 -9.24 -8.51 -4.74
C GLY A 128 -9.23 -9.42 -3.51
N VAL A 129 -10.07 -10.44 -3.48
CA VAL A 129 -10.21 -11.33 -2.31
C VAL A 129 -8.87 -11.95 -1.94
N ASN A 130 -8.41 -11.60 -0.75
CA ASN A 130 -7.30 -12.29 -0.13
C ASN A 130 -7.74 -13.71 0.25
N ARG A 131 -7.14 -14.73 -0.38
CA ARG A 131 -7.51 -16.13 -0.16
C ARG A 131 -7.18 -16.64 1.24
N GLU A 132 -6.31 -15.94 1.98
CA GLU A 132 -5.91 -16.34 3.32
C GLU A 132 -6.92 -15.92 4.41
N ASP A 133 -7.48 -14.72 4.30
CA ASP A 133 -8.40 -14.16 5.30
C ASP A 133 -9.81 -13.89 4.79
N GLY A 134 -10.03 -13.99 3.47
CA GLY A 134 -11.31 -13.76 2.83
C GLY A 134 -11.76 -12.30 2.83
N THR A 135 -10.83 -11.34 3.04
CA THR A 135 -11.13 -9.91 2.88
C THR A 135 -11.34 -9.59 1.40
N ASP A 136 -12.28 -8.69 1.13
CA ASP A 136 -12.61 -8.18 -0.20
C ASP A 136 -12.17 -6.72 -0.27
N ASP A 137 -11.39 -6.37 -1.30
CA ASP A 137 -10.94 -5.00 -1.54
C ASP A 137 -12.04 -4.09 -2.10
N ASN A 138 -13.24 -4.61 -2.35
CA ASN A 138 -14.35 -3.90 -2.98
C ASN A 138 -13.92 -3.10 -4.21
N ILE A 139 -13.38 -3.78 -5.22
CA ILE A 139 -12.89 -3.14 -6.43
C ILE A 139 -14.06 -2.62 -7.25
N VAL A 140 -14.15 -1.32 -7.45
CA VAL A 140 -15.27 -0.62 -8.11
C VAL A 140 -14.97 -0.20 -9.53
N PHE A 141 -13.69 -0.11 -9.91
CA PHE A 141 -13.28 0.32 -11.25
C PHE A 141 -11.86 -0.15 -11.59
N LEU A 142 -11.63 -0.48 -12.88
CA LEU A 142 -10.31 -0.74 -13.45
C LEU A 142 -10.01 0.32 -14.53
N SER A 143 -8.88 1.01 -14.45
CA SER A 143 -8.39 1.91 -15.49
C SER A 143 -7.09 1.41 -16.09
N HIS A 144 -7.03 1.21 -17.42
CA HIS A 144 -5.81 0.93 -18.16
C HIS A 144 -5.26 2.23 -18.77
N LEU A 145 -3.96 2.48 -18.61
CA LEU A 145 -3.34 3.77 -18.90
C LEU A 145 -2.78 3.91 -20.34
N GLY A 146 -3.14 3.02 -21.23
CA GLY A 146 -2.62 3.01 -22.60
C GLY A 146 -1.39 2.14 -22.78
N ASP A 147 -0.82 2.16 -23.98
CA ASP A 147 0.22 1.24 -24.42
C ASP A 147 -0.16 -0.22 -24.06
N VAL A 148 -1.37 -0.57 -24.51
CA VAL A 148 -1.95 -1.90 -24.31
C VAL A 148 -1.17 -2.93 -25.14
N THR A 149 -0.71 -2.51 -26.33
CA THR A 149 0.03 -3.30 -27.31
C THR A 149 1.31 -2.60 -27.73
N GLU A 150 2.32 -3.36 -28.20
CA GLU A 150 3.61 -2.80 -28.61
C GLU A 150 3.57 -2.09 -29.96
N ASN A 151 2.84 -2.66 -30.92
CA ASN A 151 2.88 -2.18 -32.29
C ASN A 151 1.53 -1.68 -32.82
N GLY A 152 0.48 -1.71 -32.02
CA GLY A 152 -0.87 -1.31 -32.45
C GLY A 152 -1.46 -2.21 -33.56
N LEU A 153 -1.05 -3.49 -33.59
CA LEU A 153 -1.44 -4.41 -34.66
C LEU A 153 -2.74 -5.17 -34.32
N ALA A 154 -3.52 -5.48 -35.32
CA ALA A 154 -4.75 -6.25 -35.17
C ALA A 154 -4.53 -7.61 -34.46
N VAL A 155 -3.39 -8.29 -34.68
CA VAL A 155 -3.05 -9.56 -34.04
C VAL A 155 -2.82 -9.40 -32.54
N GLU A 156 -2.20 -8.32 -32.13
CA GLU A 156 -1.96 -7.99 -30.71
C GLU A 156 -3.29 -7.66 -30.04
N PHE A 157 -4.10 -6.80 -30.62
CA PHE A 157 -5.44 -6.49 -30.12
C PHE A 157 -6.40 -7.69 -30.09
N ALA A 158 -6.23 -8.64 -31.02
CA ALA A 158 -7.01 -9.88 -30.97
C ALA A 158 -6.69 -10.73 -29.72
N ALA A 159 -5.43 -10.72 -29.27
CA ALA A 159 -5.03 -11.38 -28.02
C ALA A 159 -5.53 -10.62 -26.79
N VAL A 160 -5.37 -9.29 -26.75
CA VAL A 160 -5.90 -8.41 -25.71
C VAL A 160 -7.41 -8.56 -25.55
N THR A 161 -8.15 -8.59 -26.66
CA THR A 161 -9.61 -8.72 -26.68
C THR A 161 -10.08 -9.96 -25.94
N LYS A 162 -9.35 -11.08 -26.02
CA LYS A 162 -9.71 -12.33 -25.30
C LYS A 162 -9.64 -12.14 -23.79
N VAL A 163 -8.65 -11.41 -23.30
CA VAL A 163 -8.49 -11.16 -21.86
C VAL A 163 -9.52 -10.15 -21.37
N PHE A 164 -9.69 -9.03 -22.06
CA PHE A 164 -10.70 -8.02 -21.71
C PHE A 164 -12.14 -8.53 -21.90
N GLY A 165 -12.33 -9.57 -22.71
CA GLY A 165 -13.61 -10.28 -22.81
C GLY A 165 -14.10 -10.84 -21.47
N LEU A 166 -13.21 -11.17 -20.55
CA LEU A 166 -13.57 -11.59 -19.18
C LEU A 166 -14.28 -10.47 -18.43
N LEU A 167 -13.83 -9.22 -18.59
CA LEU A 167 -14.46 -8.03 -17.99
C LEU A 167 -15.83 -7.75 -18.65
N ASP A 168 -15.90 -7.87 -19.98
CA ASP A 168 -17.16 -7.71 -20.73
C ASP A 168 -18.21 -8.74 -20.28
N ASP A 169 -17.83 -10.02 -20.17
CA ASP A 169 -18.72 -11.12 -19.77
C ASP A 169 -19.25 -10.93 -18.33
N ALA A 170 -18.43 -10.35 -17.45
CA ALA A 170 -18.82 -10.02 -16.09
C ALA A 170 -19.65 -8.72 -15.98
N GLY A 171 -19.69 -7.90 -17.04
CA GLY A 171 -20.30 -6.58 -17.01
C GLY A 171 -19.55 -5.61 -16.09
N ALA A 172 -18.22 -5.73 -16.03
CA ALA A 172 -17.39 -4.95 -15.11
C ALA A 172 -17.30 -3.47 -15.49
N ALA A 173 -16.99 -2.64 -14.51
CA ALA A 173 -16.66 -1.23 -14.73
C ALA A 173 -15.17 -1.09 -15.04
N TYR A 174 -14.86 -0.71 -16.28
CA TYR A 174 -13.48 -0.45 -16.68
C TYR A 174 -13.40 0.61 -17.78
N GLY A 175 -12.27 1.30 -17.85
CA GLY A 175 -11.89 2.22 -18.91
C GLY A 175 -10.52 1.86 -19.48
N VAL A 176 -10.35 2.04 -20.77
CA VAL A 176 -9.07 1.91 -21.48
C VAL A 176 -8.85 3.19 -22.29
N LEU A 177 -7.65 3.70 -22.30
CA LEU A 177 -7.24 4.81 -23.15
C LEU A 177 -6.11 4.39 -24.08
N ALA A 178 -5.88 5.11 -25.17
CA ALA A 178 -4.80 4.82 -26.10
C ALA A 178 -3.48 5.43 -25.60
N GLY A 179 -2.40 4.66 -25.69
CA GLY A 179 -1.04 5.18 -25.64
C GLY A 179 -0.46 5.38 -27.05
N ASN A 180 0.78 5.82 -27.15
CA ASN A 180 1.42 6.09 -28.45
C ASN A 180 1.71 4.82 -29.24
N HIS A 181 1.98 3.69 -28.58
CA HIS A 181 2.20 2.39 -29.24
C HIS A 181 0.91 1.83 -29.84
N ASP A 182 -0.24 2.09 -29.22
CA ASP A 182 -1.54 1.59 -29.68
C ASP A 182 -2.01 2.20 -30.99
N VAL A 183 -1.58 3.43 -31.32
CA VAL A 183 -2.11 4.21 -32.46
C VAL A 183 -1.05 4.61 -33.46
N ARG A 184 0.23 4.36 -33.21
CA ARG A 184 1.36 4.69 -34.06
C ARG A 184 1.36 6.14 -34.57
N SER A 185 0.92 7.07 -33.74
CA SER A 185 0.83 8.47 -34.12
C SER A 185 1.30 9.38 -33.01
N SER A 186 2.19 10.28 -33.36
CA SER A 186 2.61 11.39 -32.51
C SER A 186 1.67 12.59 -32.55
N THR A 187 0.65 12.54 -33.39
CA THR A 187 -0.31 13.63 -33.59
C THR A 187 -1.49 13.50 -32.61
N ASP A 188 -2.29 14.56 -32.53
CA ASP A 188 -3.53 14.62 -31.76
C ASP A 188 -4.54 13.55 -32.19
N ASP A 189 -5.62 13.45 -31.46
CA ASP A 189 -6.66 12.43 -31.48
C ASP A 189 -7.43 12.28 -32.84
N GLN A 190 -7.20 13.07 -33.85
CA GLN A 190 -7.89 12.97 -35.14
C GLN A 190 -7.27 11.93 -36.10
N ARG A 191 -7.08 10.71 -35.60
CA ARG A 191 -6.39 9.62 -36.32
C ARG A 191 -7.31 8.79 -37.22
N GLY A 192 -8.62 8.96 -37.06
CA GLY A 192 -9.60 8.12 -37.72
C GLY A 192 -9.69 6.72 -37.12
N SER A 193 -10.08 5.73 -37.91
CA SER A 193 -10.18 4.35 -37.46
C SER A 193 -8.82 3.72 -37.30
N THR A 194 -8.63 3.04 -36.14
CA THR A 194 -7.41 2.29 -35.83
C THR A 194 -7.79 0.94 -35.23
N PRO A 195 -6.91 -0.08 -35.22
CA PRO A 195 -7.18 -1.34 -34.52
C PRO A 195 -7.51 -1.14 -33.04
N TYR A 196 -7.00 -0.09 -32.39
CA TYR A 196 -7.39 0.31 -31.05
C TYR A 196 -8.90 0.64 -30.98
N LEU A 197 -9.40 1.56 -31.84
CA LEU A 197 -10.82 1.93 -31.84
C LEU A 197 -11.76 0.81 -32.31
N GLU A 198 -11.27 -0.11 -33.14
CA GLU A 198 -12.02 -1.31 -33.50
C GLU A 198 -12.19 -2.23 -32.29
N THR A 199 -11.16 -2.32 -31.44
CA THR A 199 -11.13 -3.14 -30.23
C THR A 199 -11.87 -2.47 -29.07
N PHE A 200 -11.52 -1.23 -28.74
CA PHE A 200 -12.10 -0.45 -27.64
C PHE A 200 -13.06 0.62 -28.17
N SER A 201 -14.01 0.16 -29.00
CA SER A 201 -15.00 1.02 -29.62
C SER A 201 -15.97 1.65 -28.62
N LYS A 202 -16.62 2.76 -29.01
CA LYS A 202 -17.72 3.37 -28.25
C LYS A 202 -18.81 2.34 -27.91
N ALA A 203 -19.12 1.42 -28.85
CA ALA A 203 -20.12 0.38 -28.64
C ALA A 203 -19.68 -0.64 -27.58
N ARG A 204 -18.38 -0.94 -27.47
CA ARG A 204 -17.84 -1.76 -26.39
C ARG A 204 -17.86 -1.00 -25.06
N ALA A 205 -17.36 0.23 -25.04
CA ALA A 205 -17.36 1.07 -23.85
C ALA A 205 -18.77 1.28 -23.29
N ALA A 206 -19.78 1.43 -24.15
CA ALA A 206 -21.17 1.59 -23.75
C ALA A 206 -21.77 0.35 -23.02
N ARG A 207 -21.12 -0.80 -23.06
CA ARG A 207 -21.53 -2.01 -22.31
C ARG A 207 -20.87 -2.14 -20.95
N THR A 208 -19.82 -1.34 -20.67
CA THR A 208 -19.17 -1.37 -19.37
C THR A 208 -20.04 -0.69 -18.31
N ALA A 209 -19.96 -1.18 -17.06
CA ALA A 209 -20.72 -0.55 -15.99
C ALA A 209 -20.26 0.90 -15.76
N GLY A 210 -21.20 1.77 -15.46
CA GLY A 210 -20.92 3.17 -15.17
C GLY A 210 -20.58 4.05 -16.37
N TYR A 211 -20.58 3.55 -17.61
CA TYR A 211 -20.33 4.38 -18.81
C TYR A 211 -21.32 5.54 -18.91
N ARG A 212 -20.82 6.74 -19.22
CA ARG A 212 -21.61 7.98 -19.38
C ARG A 212 -21.41 8.65 -20.73
N GLY A 213 -20.40 8.30 -21.49
CA GLY A 213 -20.16 8.88 -22.81
C GLY A 213 -18.74 8.77 -23.28
N SER A 214 -18.55 9.07 -24.57
CA SER A 214 -17.23 9.19 -25.23
C SER A 214 -17.16 10.48 -26.03
N SER A 215 -15.93 10.95 -26.28
CA SER A 215 -15.68 12.04 -27.23
C SER A 215 -16.18 11.68 -28.63
N PRO A 216 -16.40 12.66 -29.52
CA PRO A 216 -16.90 12.40 -30.87
C PRO A 216 -16.05 11.42 -31.67
N ASP A 217 -14.72 11.45 -31.53
CA ASP A 217 -13.77 10.55 -32.15
C ASP A 217 -13.71 9.15 -31.54
N GLY A 218 -14.11 9.00 -30.25
CA GLY A 218 -14.16 7.73 -29.52
C GLY A 218 -12.93 7.41 -28.69
N TYR A 219 -11.90 8.24 -28.69
CA TYR A 219 -10.66 7.98 -27.94
C TYR A 219 -10.75 8.30 -26.46
N ASN A 220 -11.70 9.15 -26.05
CA ASN A 220 -11.89 9.57 -24.67
C ASN A 220 -13.19 9.03 -24.11
N THR A 221 -13.18 8.56 -22.86
CA THR A 221 -14.37 8.00 -22.22
C THR A 221 -14.59 8.58 -20.82
N CYS A 222 -15.86 8.66 -20.45
CA CYS A 222 -16.29 9.04 -19.11
C CYS A 222 -17.08 7.90 -18.48
N HIS A 223 -16.69 7.53 -17.28
CA HIS A 223 -17.40 6.58 -16.42
C HIS A 223 -17.74 7.23 -15.09
N VAL A 224 -18.88 6.86 -14.53
CA VAL A 224 -19.28 7.24 -13.18
C VAL A 224 -19.63 5.96 -12.44
N PHE A 225 -18.95 5.67 -11.36
CA PHE A 225 -19.25 4.60 -10.46
C PHE A 225 -19.78 5.13 -9.13
N ARG A 226 -20.57 4.31 -8.43
CA ARG A 226 -21.05 4.62 -7.09
C ARG A 226 -20.28 3.83 -6.07
N ALA A 227 -19.74 4.53 -5.06
CA ALA A 227 -19.01 3.94 -3.93
C ALA A 227 -19.17 4.83 -2.69
N ALA A 228 -19.20 4.23 -1.51
CA ALA A 228 -19.43 4.92 -0.24
C ALA A 228 -20.68 5.82 -0.27
N GLY A 229 -21.72 5.34 -0.92
CA GLY A 229 -23.00 6.07 -1.04
C GLY A 229 -22.98 7.31 -1.94
N ARG A 230 -21.91 7.52 -2.75
CA ARG A 230 -21.73 8.73 -3.60
C ARG A 230 -21.16 8.39 -4.97
N ASP A 231 -21.28 9.32 -5.90
CA ASP A 231 -20.80 9.15 -7.27
C ASP A 231 -19.37 9.67 -7.42
N TRP A 232 -18.57 8.95 -8.23
CA TRP A 232 -17.19 9.26 -8.59
C TRP A 232 -17.03 9.14 -10.09
N MET A 233 -16.28 10.05 -10.70
CA MET A 233 -16.02 10.05 -12.14
C MET A 233 -14.59 9.58 -12.42
N VAL A 234 -14.43 8.68 -13.40
CA VAL A 234 -13.15 8.44 -14.07
C VAL A 234 -13.25 8.99 -15.48
N LEU A 235 -12.34 9.90 -15.78
CA LEU A 235 -12.19 10.51 -17.09
C LEU A 235 -10.92 9.95 -17.71
N SER A 236 -11.08 9.04 -18.69
CA SER A 236 -9.98 8.41 -19.39
C SER A 236 -9.72 9.14 -20.70
N LEU A 237 -8.56 9.77 -20.79
CA LEU A 237 -8.19 10.66 -21.89
C LEU A 237 -7.05 10.06 -22.71
N ASP A 238 -7.17 10.18 -24.02
CA ASP A 238 -6.15 9.82 -24.99
C ASP A 238 -4.79 10.47 -24.69
N TRP A 239 -3.73 9.86 -25.17
CA TRP A 239 -2.37 10.34 -24.93
C TRP A 239 -2.05 11.72 -25.52
N ARG A 240 -2.78 12.14 -26.58
CA ARG A 240 -2.69 13.46 -27.20
C ARG A 240 -4.06 14.04 -27.48
N LEU A 241 -4.52 14.90 -26.58
CA LEU A 241 -5.85 15.48 -26.66
C LEU A 241 -5.93 16.62 -27.70
N SER A 242 -6.92 16.56 -28.60
CA SER A 242 -7.25 17.67 -29.50
C SER A 242 -8.04 18.77 -28.80
N ASP A 243 -8.24 19.90 -29.49
CA ASP A 243 -9.09 20.98 -28.99
C ASP A 243 -10.53 20.52 -28.78
N ALA A 244 -11.03 19.63 -29.63
CA ALA A 244 -12.34 19.00 -29.49
C ALA A 244 -12.40 18.09 -28.25
N GLY A 245 -11.33 17.32 -28.00
CA GLY A 245 -11.18 16.50 -26.81
C GLY A 245 -11.17 17.33 -25.52
N PHE A 246 -10.44 18.44 -25.48
CA PHE A 246 -10.47 19.37 -24.35
C PHE A 246 -11.86 19.97 -24.12
N ALA A 247 -12.54 20.41 -25.21
CA ALA A 247 -13.89 20.96 -25.10
C ALA A 247 -14.87 19.92 -24.56
N TRP A 248 -14.78 18.67 -25.03
CA TRP A 248 -15.60 17.57 -24.56
C TRP A 248 -15.34 17.28 -23.07
N ALA A 249 -14.08 17.14 -22.66
CA ALA A 249 -13.72 16.84 -21.26
C ALA A 249 -14.20 17.92 -20.29
N ASN A 250 -13.96 19.20 -20.62
CA ASN A 250 -14.47 20.32 -19.82
C ASN A 250 -16.00 20.32 -19.75
N GLY A 251 -16.68 20.03 -20.86
CA GLY A 251 -18.14 19.94 -20.92
C GLY A 251 -18.70 18.82 -20.01
N VAL A 252 -18.07 17.66 -20.02
CA VAL A 252 -18.44 16.54 -19.14
C VAL A 252 -18.27 16.90 -17.66
N ILE A 253 -17.16 17.51 -17.29
CA ILE A 253 -16.92 17.94 -15.89
C ILE A 253 -17.94 19.01 -15.48
N ALA A 254 -18.18 20.01 -16.32
CA ALA A 254 -19.13 21.09 -16.05
C ALA A 254 -20.57 20.58 -15.91
N ALA A 255 -20.96 19.54 -16.63
CA ALA A 255 -22.26 18.89 -16.50
C ALA A 255 -22.44 18.11 -15.19
N ASN A 256 -21.36 17.83 -14.46
CA ASN A 256 -21.36 17.07 -13.22
C ASN A 256 -20.66 17.84 -12.07
N PRO A 257 -21.13 19.02 -11.68
CA PRO A 257 -20.37 20.03 -10.92
C PRO A 257 -19.98 19.62 -9.49
N LYS A 258 -20.51 18.50 -8.96
CA LYS A 258 -20.21 18.02 -7.60
C LYS A 258 -19.59 16.63 -7.54
N VAL A 259 -19.25 16.07 -8.68
CA VAL A 259 -18.68 14.72 -8.75
C VAL A 259 -17.15 14.81 -8.75
N PRO A 260 -16.44 14.21 -7.78
CA PRO A 260 -14.98 14.14 -7.80
C PRO A 260 -14.48 13.41 -9.03
N VAL A 261 -13.36 13.88 -9.60
CA VAL A 261 -12.81 13.38 -10.86
C VAL A 261 -11.42 12.78 -10.63
N ILE A 262 -11.27 11.53 -10.99
CA ILE A 262 -10.01 10.84 -11.20
C ILE A 262 -9.72 10.94 -12.71
N LEU A 263 -8.65 11.62 -13.08
CA LEU A 263 -8.25 11.77 -14.47
C LEU A 263 -7.16 10.75 -14.78
N THR A 264 -7.37 9.94 -15.80
CA THR A 264 -6.36 9.03 -16.33
C THR A 264 -6.01 9.40 -17.77
N THR A 265 -4.73 9.37 -18.11
CA THR A 265 -4.21 9.64 -19.44
C THR A 265 -2.91 8.87 -19.64
N HIS A 266 -2.34 8.89 -20.83
CA HIS A 266 -1.07 8.21 -21.06
C HIS A 266 0.14 9.09 -20.77
N ASP A 267 0.14 10.36 -21.19
CA ASP A 267 1.25 11.32 -21.04
C ASP A 267 0.81 12.57 -20.28
N LEU A 268 1.20 12.70 -19.03
CA LEU A 268 0.98 13.91 -18.22
C LEU A 268 2.23 14.32 -17.43
N ALA A 269 2.92 13.37 -16.83
CA ALA A 269 4.10 13.65 -16.01
C ALA A 269 5.17 12.57 -16.21
N TYR A 270 6.42 12.94 -15.99
CA TYR A 270 7.57 12.04 -15.87
C TYR A 270 8.21 12.19 -14.50
N ALA A 271 9.07 11.28 -14.09
CA ALA A 271 9.74 11.36 -12.79
C ALA A 271 11.25 11.31 -12.95
N ASP A 272 11.94 11.95 -11.99
CA ASP A 272 13.38 11.80 -11.81
C ASP A 272 13.72 10.51 -11.03
N ASP A 273 15.01 10.23 -10.89
CA ASP A 273 15.50 9.04 -10.16
C ASP A 273 15.12 9.04 -8.66
N SER A 274 14.71 10.17 -8.11
CA SER A 274 14.20 10.27 -6.74
C SER A 274 12.71 9.94 -6.62
N GLY A 275 12.03 9.73 -7.77
CA GLY A 275 10.60 9.50 -7.83
C GLY A 275 9.75 10.78 -7.71
N ARG A 276 10.37 11.95 -7.84
CA ARG A 276 9.64 13.21 -7.90
C ARG A 276 9.09 13.42 -9.29
N ALA A 277 7.78 13.63 -9.40
CA ALA A 277 7.11 13.84 -10.67
C ALA A 277 7.11 15.31 -11.09
N GLU A 278 7.28 15.55 -12.39
CA GLU A 278 7.16 16.86 -13.05
C GLU A 278 6.28 16.73 -14.29
N LEU A 279 5.56 17.79 -14.66
CA LEU A 279 4.70 17.78 -15.84
C LEU A 279 5.55 17.72 -17.13
N SER A 280 5.21 16.79 -18.02
CA SER A 280 5.73 16.79 -19.39
C SER A 280 5.24 18.03 -20.18
N ASP A 281 5.74 18.25 -21.37
CA ASP A 281 5.24 19.37 -22.18
C ASP A 281 3.76 19.21 -22.56
N ASN A 282 3.33 17.99 -22.87
CA ASN A 282 1.91 17.69 -23.04
C ASN A 282 1.15 17.83 -21.73
N GLY A 283 1.75 17.41 -20.62
CA GLY A 283 1.20 17.56 -19.28
C GLY A 283 0.97 19.01 -18.88
N LYS A 284 1.89 19.93 -19.21
CA LYS A 284 1.68 21.37 -19.00
C LYS A 284 0.47 21.88 -19.76
N ARG A 285 0.32 21.47 -21.04
CA ARG A 285 -0.85 21.80 -21.85
C ARG A 285 -2.16 21.24 -21.25
N LEU A 286 -2.12 19.99 -20.79
CA LEU A 286 -3.27 19.34 -20.14
C LEU A 286 -3.61 20.01 -18.81
N TRP A 287 -2.60 20.36 -18.03
CA TRP A 287 -2.76 21.09 -16.78
C TRP A 287 -3.46 22.42 -16.99
N GLU A 288 -2.92 23.29 -17.86
CA GLU A 288 -3.44 24.61 -18.13
C GLU A 288 -4.87 24.61 -18.70
N ARG A 289 -5.18 23.65 -19.58
CA ARG A 289 -6.44 23.65 -20.32
C ARG A 289 -7.56 22.84 -19.67
N LEU A 290 -7.22 21.96 -18.72
CA LEU A 290 -8.20 21.06 -18.12
C LEU A 290 -8.06 20.99 -16.59
N VAL A 291 -6.86 20.63 -16.06
CA VAL A 291 -6.72 20.27 -14.64
C VAL A 291 -6.83 21.52 -13.75
N ASP A 292 -6.10 22.58 -14.06
CA ASP A 292 -5.99 23.80 -13.25
C ASP A 292 -7.33 24.49 -13.02
N GLY A 293 -8.18 24.49 -14.03
CA GLY A 293 -9.50 25.16 -14.01
C GLY A 293 -10.64 24.32 -13.44
N ASN A 294 -10.47 23.01 -13.29
CA ASN A 294 -11.51 22.08 -12.83
C ASN A 294 -11.21 21.54 -11.44
N ASP A 295 -11.68 22.23 -10.43
CA ASP A 295 -11.42 21.90 -9.02
C ASP A 295 -11.89 20.51 -8.58
N GLN A 296 -12.74 19.85 -9.35
CA GLN A 296 -13.20 18.50 -9.12
C GLN A 296 -12.12 17.44 -9.34
N ILE A 297 -11.07 17.74 -10.15
CA ILE A 297 -9.94 16.85 -10.39
C ILE A 297 -9.02 16.91 -9.17
N PHE A 298 -8.90 15.80 -8.46
CA PHE A 298 -8.07 15.71 -7.26
C PHE A 298 -6.93 14.68 -7.39
N LEU A 299 -7.04 13.78 -8.36
CA LEU A 299 -6.07 12.73 -8.64
C LEU A 299 -5.91 12.59 -10.15
N THR A 300 -4.66 12.59 -10.61
CA THR A 300 -4.30 12.26 -11.98
C THR A 300 -3.31 11.09 -11.99
N VAL A 301 -3.49 10.14 -12.93
CA VAL A 301 -2.60 8.99 -13.08
C VAL A 301 -2.27 8.82 -14.55
N ASN A 302 -0.97 8.66 -14.84
CA ASN A 302 -0.49 8.41 -16.20
C ASN A 302 0.52 7.26 -16.27
N GLY A 303 0.68 6.68 -17.47
CA GLY A 303 1.70 5.70 -17.85
C GLY A 303 2.87 6.34 -18.59
N HIS A 304 3.30 5.73 -19.69
CA HIS A 304 4.29 6.18 -20.65
C HIS A 304 5.73 6.23 -20.14
N TYR A 305 6.00 7.03 -19.12
CA TYR A 305 7.34 7.25 -18.59
C TYR A 305 7.66 6.33 -17.42
N TRP A 306 8.93 6.03 -17.26
CA TRP A 306 9.50 5.39 -16.06
C TRP A 306 10.77 6.14 -15.63
N PRO A 307 11.16 6.13 -14.35
CA PRO A 307 10.56 5.34 -13.25
C PRO A 307 9.19 5.88 -12.82
N PRO A 308 8.44 5.10 -12.01
CA PRO A 308 7.23 5.60 -11.36
C PRO A 308 7.56 6.74 -10.41
N GLY A 309 6.61 7.63 -10.21
CA GLY A 309 6.81 8.79 -9.37
C GLY A 309 5.52 9.47 -8.95
N ARG A 310 5.64 10.47 -8.09
CA ARG A 310 4.51 11.25 -7.60
C ARG A 310 4.89 12.66 -7.21
N THR A 311 3.93 13.56 -7.30
CA THR A 311 3.99 14.92 -6.77
C THR A 311 2.59 15.41 -6.41
N VAL A 312 2.53 16.55 -5.73
CA VAL A 312 1.27 17.25 -5.45
C VAL A 312 1.40 18.67 -5.99
N LEU A 313 0.47 19.06 -6.84
CA LEU A 313 0.38 20.40 -7.40
C LEU A 313 -0.88 21.09 -6.92
N LYS A 314 -0.86 22.41 -6.78
CA LYS A 314 -2.05 23.17 -6.45
C LYS A 314 -2.72 23.68 -7.72
N ASN A 315 -4.04 23.44 -7.81
CA ASN A 315 -4.86 24.00 -8.88
C ASN A 315 -5.20 25.48 -8.61
N LYS A 316 -5.87 26.11 -9.55
CA LYS A 316 -6.25 27.52 -9.49
C LYS A 316 -7.14 27.88 -8.31
N ALA A 317 -7.89 26.94 -7.75
CA ALA A 317 -8.66 27.10 -6.52
C ALA A 317 -7.80 26.99 -5.24
N GLY A 318 -6.51 26.68 -5.37
CA GLY A 318 -5.58 26.50 -4.27
C GLY A 318 -5.62 25.11 -3.63
N HIS A 319 -6.37 24.18 -4.20
CA HIS A 319 -6.50 22.82 -3.70
C HIS A 319 -5.46 21.86 -4.30
N ASP A 320 -5.14 20.82 -3.55
CA ASP A 320 -4.19 19.81 -3.97
C ASP A 320 -4.76 18.90 -5.06
N VAL A 321 -3.93 18.65 -6.05
CA VAL A 321 -4.11 17.62 -7.07
C VAL A 321 -2.91 16.68 -6.99
N HIS A 322 -3.18 15.42 -6.69
CA HIS A 322 -2.17 14.38 -6.64
C HIS A 322 -1.84 13.93 -8.07
N VAL A 323 -0.56 14.00 -8.46
CA VAL A 323 -0.08 13.64 -9.79
C VAL A 323 0.83 12.42 -9.68
N HIS A 324 0.40 11.29 -10.24
CA HIS A 324 1.10 10.02 -10.12
C HIS A 324 1.46 9.45 -11.48
N ILE A 325 2.68 8.95 -11.60
CA ILE A 325 3.16 8.17 -12.74
C ILE A 325 3.20 6.71 -12.33
N THR A 326 2.66 5.86 -13.18
CA THR A 326 2.53 4.44 -12.92
C THR A 326 2.91 3.68 -14.19
N ASN A 327 4.17 3.22 -14.27
CA ASN A 327 4.65 2.39 -15.37
C ASN A 327 5.72 1.41 -14.86
N TYR A 328 5.62 0.14 -15.29
CA TYR A 328 6.47 -0.97 -14.84
C TYR A 328 6.92 -1.87 -15.98
N GLN A 329 6.70 -1.46 -17.23
CA GLN A 329 7.01 -2.27 -18.43
C GLN A 329 8.49 -2.65 -18.54
N ASP A 330 9.40 -1.83 -18.01
CA ASP A 330 10.85 -2.08 -17.97
C ASP A 330 11.26 -3.15 -16.96
N ARG A 331 10.33 -3.61 -16.09
CA ARG A 331 10.60 -4.55 -15.02
C ARG A 331 10.45 -6.01 -15.48
N TYR A 332 10.73 -6.93 -14.55
CA TYR A 332 10.66 -8.37 -14.78
C TYR A 332 9.41 -8.76 -15.59
N TYR A 333 9.61 -9.50 -16.67
CA TYR A 333 8.58 -10.05 -17.53
C TYR A 333 7.65 -8.97 -18.14
N GLY A 334 8.22 -7.86 -18.64
CA GLY A 334 7.41 -6.76 -19.18
C GLY A 334 6.48 -6.13 -18.18
N GLY A 335 6.93 -6.01 -16.91
CA GLY A 335 6.12 -5.53 -15.79
C GLY A 335 5.17 -6.57 -15.21
N ALA A 336 5.08 -7.80 -15.80
CA ALA A 336 4.25 -8.90 -15.31
C ALA A 336 2.79 -8.48 -15.01
N ALA A 337 2.25 -7.57 -15.80
CA ALA A 337 0.93 -6.92 -15.63
C ALA A 337 0.71 -6.44 -14.17
N MET A 338 1.73 -5.79 -13.58
CA MET A 338 1.60 -5.14 -12.29
C MET A 338 0.42 -4.18 -12.30
N ILE A 339 -0.28 -4.14 -11.18
CA ILE A 339 -1.37 -3.21 -10.92
C ILE A 339 -1.02 -2.31 -9.74
N ARG A 340 -1.60 -1.12 -9.74
CA ARG A 340 -1.61 -0.22 -8.59
C ARG A 340 -3.03 -0.12 -8.06
N ALA A 341 -3.22 -0.52 -6.81
CA ALA A 341 -4.49 -0.43 -6.11
C ALA A 341 -4.54 0.86 -5.30
N TYR A 342 -5.56 1.67 -5.52
CA TYR A 342 -5.90 2.87 -4.75
C TYR A 342 -7.08 2.51 -3.86
N ARG A 343 -6.82 2.23 -2.58
CA ARG A 343 -7.83 1.88 -1.58
C ARG A 343 -8.30 3.13 -0.87
N PHE A 344 -9.50 3.55 -1.16
CA PHE A 344 -10.18 4.69 -0.54
C PHE A 344 -10.81 4.25 0.77
N ASP A 345 -10.60 5.01 1.82
CA ASP A 345 -11.29 4.89 3.10
C ASP A 345 -11.84 6.26 3.49
N LEU A 346 -13.13 6.42 3.35
CA LEU A 346 -13.79 7.71 3.56
C LEU A 346 -14.07 7.99 5.04
N ASP A 347 -14.07 6.98 5.89
CA ASP A 347 -14.20 7.17 7.32
C ASP A 347 -12.95 7.83 7.90
N ARG A 348 -11.80 7.51 7.30
CA ARG A 348 -10.49 8.01 7.71
C ARG A 348 -9.94 9.09 6.81
N ASN A 349 -10.65 9.43 5.71
CA ASN A 349 -10.15 10.40 4.73
C ASN A 349 -8.77 10.04 4.17
N THR A 350 -8.55 8.75 3.82
CA THR A 350 -7.30 8.26 3.22
C THR A 350 -7.51 7.60 1.88
N VAL A 351 -6.42 7.57 1.11
CA VAL A 351 -6.24 6.64 0.01
C VAL A 351 -4.91 5.91 0.21
N ASP A 352 -4.97 4.60 0.46
CA ASP A 352 -3.78 3.76 0.57
C ASP A 352 -3.44 3.16 -0.79
N VAL A 353 -2.18 3.32 -1.18
CA VAL A 353 -1.68 2.91 -2.49
C VAL A 353 -0.70 1.76 -2.34
N SER A 354 -0.92 0.70 -3.11
CA SER A 354 0.00 -0.45 -3.19
C SER A 354 0.17 -0.93 -4.63
N THR A 355 1.35 -1.47 -4.94
CA THR A 355 1.74 -1.92 -6.28
C THR A 355 2.24 -3.36 -6.21
N PHE A 356 1.65 -4.25 -7.00
CA PHE A 356 1.99 -5.67 -7.00
C PHE A 356 1.57 -6.36 -8.30
N SER A 357 2.12 -7.55 -8.56
CA SER A 357 1.70 -8.39 -9.68
C SER A 357 0.86 -9.58 -9.20
N PRO A 358 -0.45 -9.61 -9.49
CA PRO A 358 -1.29 -10.76 -9.18
C PRO A 358 -0.79 -12.07 -9.84
N TRP A 359 -0.17 -11.97 -11.01
CA TRP A 359 0.41 -13.13 -11.70
C TRP A 359 1.56 -13.73 -10.92
N ILE A 360 2.52 -12.89 -10.47
CA ILE A 360 3.66 -13.39 -9.68
C ILE A 360 3.21 -13.90 -8.31
N GLN A 361 2.20 -13.27 -7.70
CA GLN A 361 1.63 -13.74 -6.43
C GLN A 361 1.07 -15.17 -6.49
N GLN A 362 0.54 -15.58 -7.66
CA GLN A 362 0.01 -16.93 -7.85
C GLN A 362 1.11 -18.01 -7.98
N ILE A 363 2.36 -17.62 -8.27
CA ILE A 363 3.49 -18.53 -8.32
C ILE A 363 3.89 -18.87 -6.87
N ALA A 364 4.03 -20.15 -6.54
CA ALA A 364 4.47 -20.56 -5.21
C ALA A 364 5.85 -19.93 -4.89
N ALA A 365 6.07 -19.54 -3.64
CA ALA A 365 7.27 -18.78 -3.27
C ALA A 365 8.57 -19.50 -3.61
N GLU A 366 8.57 -20.82 -3.47
CA GLU A 366 9.69 -21.70 -3.79
C GLU A 366 9.95 -21.88 -5.29
N GLU A 367 8.96 -21.58 -6.12
CA GLU A 367 9.04 -21.66 -7.60
C GLU A 367 9.45 -20.34 -8.24
N ARG A 368 9.44 -19.23 -7.48
CA ARG A 368 9.84 -17.91 -7.98
C ARG A 368 11.34 -17.85 -8.15
N ASN A 369 11.79 -17.44 -9.35
CA ASN A 369 13.19 -17.05 -9.49
C ASN A 369 13.47 -15.73 -8.73
N ALA A 370 14.75 -15.36 -8.59
CA ALA A 370 15.17 -14.20 -7.82
C ALA A 370 14.55 -12.88 -8.30
N LEU A 371 14.37 -12.70 -9.63
CA LEU A 371 13.76 -11.51 -10.21
C LEU A 371 12.25 -11.49 -9.94
N ALA A 372 11.56 -12.60 -10.14
CA ALA A 372 10.13 -12.71 -9.80
C ALA A 372 9.89 -12.39 -8.32
N ALA A 373 10.72 -12.93 -7.42
CA ALA A 373 10.61 -12.68 -5.99
C ALA A 373 10.73 -11.18 -5.63
N GLN A 374 11.59 -10.44 -6.34
CA GLN A 374 11.74 -8.98 -6.14
C GLN A 374 10.57 -8.16 -6.69
N HIS A 375 9.79 -8.73 -7.62
CA HIS A 375 8.70 -8.04 -8.32
C HIS A 375 7.30 -8.55 -7.94
N VAL A 376 7.17 -9.34 -6.88
CA VAL A 376 5.85 -9.71 -6.33
C VAL A 376 5.07 -8.48 -5.92
N GLU A 377 5.77 -7.57 -5.26
CA GLU A 377 5.25 -6.35 -4.68
C GLU A 377 6.35 -5.30 -4.63
N LEU A 378 6.03 -4.07 -4.95
CA LEU A 378 6.94 -2.93 -4.87
C LEU A 378 6.62 -2.10 -3.64
N THR A 379 7.66 -1.79 -2.84
CA THR A 379 7.51 -1.16 -1.53
C THR A 379 8.27 0.16 -1.40
N SER A 380 8.73 0.73 -2.52
CA SER A 380 9.36 2.05 -2.50
C SER A 380 8.34 3.14 -2.16
N ASP A 381 8.81 4.32 -1.78
CA ASP A 381 7.98 5.46 -1.38
C ASP A 381 7.05 5.98 -2.50
N VAL A 382 7.29 5.56 -3.75
CA VAL A 382 6.45 5.91 -4.91
C VAL A 382 5.53 4.78 -5.34
N ASP A 383 5.70 3.58 -4.78
CA ASP A 383 4.92 2.39 -5.10
C ASP A 383 3.96 1.99 -3.99
N ARG A 384 4.31 2.33 -2.72
CA ARG A 384 3.49 2.08 -1.55
C ARG A 384 3.49 3.29 -0.64
N PHE A 385 2.33 3.94 -0.50
CA PHE A 385 2.17 5.17 0.27
C PHE A 385 0.70 5.42 0.61
N SER A 386 0.43 6.36 1.52
CA SER A 386 -0.91 6.85 1.82
C SER A 386 -1.06 8.32 1.46
N LEU A 387 -2.25 8.69 1.02
CA LEU A 387 -2.68 10.08 0.84
C LEU A 387 -3.69 10.43 1.94
N ALA A 388 -3.61 11.64 2.47
CA ALA A 388 -4.64 12.22 3.32
C ALA A 388 -5.48 13.20 2.49
N ILE A 389 -6.76 12.90 2.32
CA ILE A 389 -7.70 13.75 1.59
C ILE A 389 -8.96 13.86 2.43
N ASP A 390 -9.22 15.04 2.98
CA ASP A 390 -10.49 15.34 3.65
C ASP A 390 -11.58 15.49 2.59
N PHE A 391 -12.24 14.40 2.25
CA PHE A 391 -13.22 14.36 1.18
C PHE A 391 -14.47 15.22 1.47
N ASP A 392 -14.89 15.31 2.72
CA ASP A 392 -16.05 16.09 3.10
C ASP A 392 -15.76 17.60 2.98
N ARG A 393 -14.56 18.03 3.34
CA ARG A 393 -14.10 19.39 3.16
C ARG A 393 -13.78 19.71 1.71
N ARG A 394 -13.08 18.80 1.03
CA ARG A 394 -12.63 18.97 -0.34
C ARG A 394 -13.79 18.98 -1.34
N PHE A 395 -14.83 18.20 -1.06
CA PHE A 395 -16.02 18.02 -1.91
C PHE A 395 -17.30 18.18 -1.08
N ALA A 396 -17.57 19.40 -0.64
CA ALA A 396 -18.75 19.72 0.15
C ALA A 396 -20.05 19.22 -0.52
N GLY A 397 -20.96 18.67 0.30
CA GLY A 397 -22.24 18.11 -0.16
C GLY A 397 -22.23 16.60 -0.39
N PHE A 398 -21.14 15.91 -0.05
CA PHE A 398 -21.14 14.45 0.10
C PHE A 398 -21.98 14.03 1.32
N ALA A 399 -22.47 12.80 1.31
CA ALA A 399 -23.19 12.26 2.46
C ALA A 399 -22.28 12.27 3.70
N PRO A 400 -22.80 12.67 4.88
CA PRO A 400 -22.01 12.62 6.11
C PRO A 400 -21.54 11.19 6.41
N VAL A 401 -20.35 11.10 6.98
CA VAL A 401 -19.84 9.83 7.50
C VAL A 401 -20.60 9.49 8.79
N PRO A 402 -21.21 8.30 8.94
CA PRO A 402 -21.80 7.87 10.19
C PRO A 402 -20.75 7.85 11.30
N GLN A 403 -21.05 8.53 12.42
CA GLN A 403 -20.16 8.46 13.57
C GLN A 403 -20.28 7.11 14.27
N ARG A 404 -19.15 6.49 14.61
CA ARG A 404 -19.15 5.27 15.41
C ARG A 404 -19.51 5.61 16.88
N PRO A 405 -20.24 4.74 17.58
CA PRO A 405 -20.49 4.92 19.01
C PRO A 405 -19.20 4.64 19.81
N ALA A 406 -19.09 5.30 20.98
CA ALA A 406 -18.03 4.99 21.93
C ALA A 406 -18.11 3.52 22.38
N ARG A 407 -16.97 2.82 22.38
CA ARG A 407 -16.87 1.41 22.79
C ARG A 407 -16.31 1.28 24.19
N ARG A 408 -16.85 0.33 24.97
CA ARG A 408 -16.32 0.00 26.31
C ARG A 408 -15.05 -0.84 26.16
N ALA A 409 -14.16 -0.76 27.16
CA ALA A 409 -12.92 -1.53 27.16
C ALA A 409 -13.16 -3.04 26.95
N GLY A 410 -14.19 -3.60 27.58
CA GLY A 410 -14.52 -5.02 27.44
C GLY A 410 -14.94 -5.46 26.04
N GLU A 411 -15.44 -4.55 25.22
CA GLU A 411 -15.81 -4.81 23.81
C GLU A 411 -14.59 -4.88 22.88
N LEU A 412 -13.46 -4.33 23.32
CA LEU A 412 -12.19 -4.35 22.60
C LEU A 412 -11.27 -5.50 23.03
N LEU A 413 -11.65 -6.25 24.08
CA LEU A 413 -10.93 -7.45 24.48
C LEU A 413 -11.35 -8.63 23.61
N VAL A 414 -10.37 -9.21 22.92
CA VAL A 414 -10.55 -10.46 22.17
C VAL A 414 -9.86 -11.61 22.89
N ARG A 415 -10.20 -12.86 22.52
CA ARG A 415 -9.53 -14.03 23.09
C ARG A 415 -8.01 -13.92 22.93
N ASP A 416 -7.28 -14.34 23.96
CA ASP A 416 -5.82 -14.31 24.04
C ASP A 416 -5.22 -12.90 24.11
N THR A 417 -6.00 -11.85 24.43
CA THR A 417 -5.45 -10.54 24.78
C THR A 417 -4.61 -10.67 26.04
N VAL A 418 -3.32 -10.31 25.93
CA VAL A 418 -2.36 -10.36 27.04
C VAL A 418 -2.09 -9.00 27.66
N ALA A 419 -2.27 -7.91 26.91
CA ALA A 419 -2.22 -6.55 27.44
C ALA A 419 -3.19 -5.65 26.68
N TYR A 420 -3.84 -4.74 27.39
CA TYR A 420 -4.66 -3.68 26.80
C TYR A 420 -4.59 -2.43 27.68
N TRP A 421 -4.01 -1.37 27.13
CA TRP A 421 -3.89 -0.09 27.79
C TRP A 421 -4.74 0.96 27.08
N ARG A 422 -5.57 1.66 27.85
CA ARG A 422 -6.46 2.72 27.40
C ARG A 422 -6.21 3.98 28.20
N PHE A 423 -6.20 5.13 27.57
CA PHE A 423 -5.71 6.39 28.16
C PHE A 423 -6.82 7.43 28.36
N ASP A 424 -7.99 7.01 28.82
CA ASP A 424 -9.17 7.87 29.03
C ASP A 424 -9.51 8.13 30.52
N GLY A 425 -8.76 7.54 31.45
CA GLY A 425 -9.12 7.54 32.88
C GLY A 425 -8.18 8.30 33.80
N GLY A 426 -7.13 8.95 33.31
CA GLY A 426 -6.03 9.38 34.16
C GLY A 426 -5.99 10.85 34.57
N GLY A 427 -6.61 11.73 33.82
CA GLY A 427 -6.58 13.18 34.07
C GLY A 427 -7.28 13.98 33.00
N GLY A 428 -7.52 15.27 33.22
CA GLY A 428 -8.05 16.19 32.21
C GLY A 428 -7.04 16.45 31.09
N ASP A 429 -7.53 16.95 29.98
CA ASP A 429 -6.72 17.32 28.82
C ASP A 429 -5.56 18.26 29.22
N GLY A 430 -4.35 17.94 28.76
CA GLY A 430 -3.13 18.66 29.09
C GLY A 430 -2.55 18.39 30.50
N THR A 431 -3.21 17.59 31.33
CA THR A 431 -2.71 17.27 32.69
C THR A 431 -1.48 16.37 32.61
N ALA A 432 -0.43 16.70 33.37
CA ALA A 432 0.77 15.88 33.46
C ALA A 432 0.46 14.48 34.02
N VAL A 433 1.07 13.45 33.42
CA VAL A 433 1.04 12.10 33.99
C VAL A 433 1.93 12.07 35.22
N SER A 434 1.35 11.75 36.37
CA SER A 434 2.08 11.70 37.65
C SER A 434 3.04 10.48 37.69
N PRO A 435 4.28 10.67 38.20
CA PRO A 435 5.22 9.56 38.39
C PRO A 435 4.69 8.43 39.30
N GLN A 436 3.68 8.69 40.14
CA GLN A 436 3.05 7.71 41.01
C GLN A 436 1.83 7.03 40.37
N GLN A 437 1.44 7.45 39.19
CA GLN A 437 0.26 6.94 38.53
C GLN A 437 0.60 5.71 37.65
N PHE A 438 -0.22 4.68 37.85
CA PHE A 438 -0.17 3.46 37.03
C PHE A 438 -1.22 3.55 35.94
N VAL A 439 -0.84 3.17 34.69
CA VAL A 439 -1.83 2.85 33.66
C VAL A 439 -2.16 1.37 33.78
N LYS A 440 -3.41 1.09 34.06
CA LYS A 440 -3.87 -0.28 34.31
C LYS A 440 -3.94 -1.10 33.03
N ASP A 441 -3.50 -2.35 33.11
CA ASP A 441 -3.74 -3.36 32.09
C ASP A 441 -5.19 -3.86 32.22
N LEU A 442 -6.02 -3.47 31.25
CA LEU A 442 -7.44 -3.81 31.22
C LEU A 442 -7.69 -5.26 30.73
N SER A 443 -6.66 -5.97 30.28
CA SER A 443 -6.76 -7.40 29.98
C SER A 443 -6.89 -8.27 31.22
N GLY A 444 -6.53 -7.74 32.39
CA GLY A 444 -6.51 -8.46 33.67
C GLY A 444 -5.30 -9.39 33.85
N GLN A 445 -4.30 -9.33 32.93
CA GLN A 445 -3.10 -10.19 33.02
C GLN A 445 -1.97 -9.57 33.86
N GLY A 446 -2.15 -8.36 34.41
CA GLY A 446 -1.19 -7.72 35.32
C GLY A 446 0.00 -7.06 34.65
N ASN A 447 -0.16 -6.62 33.42
CA ASN A 447 0.86 -5.90 32.64
C ASN A 447 0.70 -4.38 32.79
N ASP A 448 0.50 -3.89 34.00
CA ASP A 448 0.36 -2.46 34.29
C ASP A 448 1.60 -1.68 33.86
N LEU A 449 1.41 -0.41 33.47
CA LEU A 449 2.49 0.49 33.08
C LEU A 449 2.84 1.46 34.20
N LEU A 450 4.15 1.69 34.36
CA LEU A 450 4.76 2.66 35.29
C LEU A 450 5.34 3.83 34.49
N TRP A 451 5.18 5.04 35.00
CA TRP A 451 5.86 6.21 34.47
C TRP A 451 7.38 6.11 34.69
N GLN A 452 8.13 6.52 33.69
CA GLN A 452 9.58 6.68 33.72
C GLN A 452 9.96 8.02 33.05
N GLY A 453 11.06 8.63 33.48
CA GLY A 453 11.54 9.88 32.90
C GLY A 453 13.03 9.86 32.63
N ALA A 454 13.46 10.41 31.50
CA ALA A 454 14.84 10.70 31.27
C ALA A 454 15.37 11.77 32.28
N PRO A 455 16.65 11.76 32.66
CA PRO A 455 17.19 12.75 33.61
C PRO A 455 16.91 14.20 33.15
N GLY A 456 16.37 15.01 34.06
CA GLY A 456 16.01 16.41 33.79
C GLY A 456 14.80 16.61 32.88
N THR A 457 13.94 15.62 32.76
CA THR A 457 12.65 15.74 32.07
C THR A 457 11.76 16.76 32.79
N PRO A 458 11.23 17.77 32.06
CA PRO A 458 10.32 18.75 32.66
C PRO A 458 8.97 18.09 33.02
N GLU A 459 8.28 18.69 33.99
CA GLU A 459 6.88 18.34 34.28
C GLU A 459 6.02 18.56 33.04
N GLY A 460 5.07 17.65 32.78
CA GLY A 460 4.20 17.72 31.61
C GLY A 460 4.84 17.29 30.28
N ALA A 461 6.08 16.76 30.30
CA ALA A 461 6.69 16.14 29.12
C ALA A 461 5.96 14.85 28.68
N LEU A 462 5.13 14.30 29.53
CA LEU A 462 4.11 13.29 29.25
C LEU A 462 2.80 13.77 29.87
N SER A 463 1.76 13.94 29.07
CA SER A 463 0.47 14.44 29.52
C SER A 463 -0.69 13.66 28.94
N TRP A 464 -1.81 13.69 29.66
CA TRP A 464 -3.09 13.19 29.15
C TRP A 464 -3.60 14.09 28.04
N SER A 465 -4.29 13.51 27.06
CA SER A 465 -4.94 14.26 25.99
C SER A 465 -6.33 13.72 25.71
N ALA A 466 -7.25 14.63 25.39
CA ALA A 466 -8.58 14.29 24.90
C ALA A 466 -8.58 13.92 23.41
N GLU A 467 -7.46 14.15 22.70
CA GLU A 467 -7.35 13.76 21.30
C GLU A 467 -7.37 12.23 21.17
N HIS A 468 -8.06 11.74 20.17
CA HIS A 468 -8.22 10.31 19.89
C HIS A 468 -8.40 10.01 18.42
N HIS A 469 -8.20 8.77 18.03
CA HIS A 469 -8.54 8.29 16.68
C HIS A 469 -10.06 8.39 16.43
N PRO A 470 -10.53 8.75 15.22
CA PRO A 470 -11.96 8.83 14.90
C PRO A 470 -12.76 7.55 15.23
N ASP A 471 -12.14 6.37 15.09
CA ASP A 471 -12.76 5.09 15.45
C ASP A 471 -12.77 4.80 16.95
N GLN A 472 -12.23 5.69 17.77
CA GLN A 472 -12.18 5.59 19.22
C GLN A 472 -12.89 6.76 19.91
N PRO A 473 -14.14 7.10 19.54
CA PRO A 473 -14.83 8.23 20.15
C PRO A 473 -15.01 8.02 21.66
N GLY A 474 -14.74 9.05 22.43
CA GLY A 474 -14.80 9.00 23.89
C GLY A 474 -13.60 8.31 24.55
N HIS A 475 -12.56 7.95 23.78
CA HIS A 475 -11.27 7.56 24.35
C HIS A 475 -10.37 8.80 24.51
N GLY A 476 -9.24 8.63 25.14
CA GLY A 476 -8.17 9.62 25.23
C GLY A 476 -6.87 9.07 24.70
N SER A 477 -5.81 9.84 24.89
CA SER A 477 -4.46 9.48 24.51
C SER A 477 -3.43 10.06 25.46
N LEU A 478 -2.18 9.71 25.23
CA LEU A 478 -1.03 10.34 25.89
C LEU A 478 -0.25 11.15 24.87
N LEU A 479 0.06 12.40 25.21
CA LEU A 479 0.97 13.26 24.43
C LEU A 479 2.38 13.13 25.01
N PHE A 480 3.28 12.57 24.22
CA PHE A 480 4.71 12.48 24.48
C PHE A 480 5.42 13.67 23.86
N LYS A 481 6.23 14.38 24.64
CA LYS A 481 7.04 15.52 24.20
C LYS A 481 8.54 15.19 24.31
N GLY A 482 8.93 14.10 23.65
CA GLY A 482 10.31 13.64 23.68
C GLY A 482 11.26 14.55 22.92
N THR A 483 12.52 14.64 23.40
CA THR A 483 13.62 15.27 22.68
C THR A 483 14.82 14.32 22.64
N ARG A 484 15.75 14.57 21.69
CA ARG A 484 16.94 13.72 21.48
C ARG A 484 18.23 14.33 22.01
N SER A 485 18.39 15.63 21.94
CA SER A 485 19.65 16.30 22.31
C SER A 485 19.37 17.55 23.15
N PRO A 486 19.41 17.46 24.47
CA PRO A 486 19.60 16.24 25.26
C PRO A 486 18.36 15.31 25.23
N VAL A 487 18.56 14.04 25.55
CA VAL A 487 17.44 13.09 25.70
C VAL A 487 16.62 13.52 26.90
N ARG A 488 15.36 13.87 26.67
CA ARG A 488 14.37 14.24 27.69
C ARG A 488 13.01 13.74 27.27
N GLY A 489 12.13 13.53 28.23
CA GLY A 489 10.75 13.09 28.03
C GLY A 489 10.35 12.02 29.03
N GLY A 490 9.04 11.94 29.30
CA GLY A 490 8.42 10.85 30.03
C GLY A 490 8.05 9.72 29.08
N TYR A 491 8.15 8.48 29.53
CA TYR A 491 7.67 7.28 28.86
C TYR A 491 7.07 6.32 29.89
N LEU A 492 6.41 5.29 29.42
CA LEU A 492 5.85 4.26 30.30
C LEU A 492 6.59 2.94 30.08
N GLN A 493 6.65 2.10 31.13
CA GLN A 493 7.15 0.73 31.00
C GLN A 493 6.31 -0.24 31.80
N THR A 494 6.24 -1.48 31.39
CA THR A 494 5.58 -2.55 32.16
C THR A 494 6.24 -2.72 33.52
N VAL A 495 5.42 -3.06 34.55
CA VAL A 495 5.95 -3.40 35.87
C VAL A 495 6.97 -4.53 35.78
N PRO A 496 7.98 -4.60 36.68
CA PRO A 496 9.03 -5.63 36.62
C PRO A 496 8.48 -7.07 36.65
N THR A 497 7.35 -7.25 37.33
CA THR A 497 6.69 -8.56 37.50
C THR A 497 5.72 -8.91 36.38
N ALA A 498 5.55 -8.02 35.37
CA ALA A 498 4.62 -8.22 34.26
C ALA A 498 4.91 -9.54 33.52
N PRO A 499 3.94 -10.43 33.34
CA PRO A 499 4.12 -11.66 32.54
C PRO A 499 4.58 -11.40 31.12
N LEU A 500 4.11 -10.29 30.52
CA LEU A 500 4.46 -9.85 29.17
C LEU A 500 5.98 -9.69 28.96
N ASN A 501 6.74 -9.38 30.01
CA ASN A 501 8.20 -9.21 29.92
C ASN A 501 8.92 -10.51 29.51
N ARG A 502 8.31 -11.66 29.75
CA ARG A 502 8.86 -12.98 29.43
C ARG A 502 8.15 -13.69 28.28
N GLU A 503 7.08 -13.07 27.75
CA GLU A 503 6.31 -13.68 26.67
C GLU A 503 7.12 -13.71 25.37
N THR A 504 7.21 -14.86 24.71
CA THR A 504 7.98 -15.11 23.49
C THR A 504 7.12 -15.22 22.24
N PHE A 505 5.81 -15.36 22.37
CA PHE A 505 4.85 -15.38 21.27
C PHE A 505 5.14 -16.42 20.16
N GLU A 506 5.59 -17.62 20.53
CA GLU A 506 5.98 -18.66 19.58
C GLU A 506 4.88 -19.09 18.59
N ARG A 507 3.62 -18.92 18.97
CA ARG A 507 2.45 -19.30 18.16
C ARG A 507 1.87 -18.14 17.36
N GLY A 508 2.56 -17.00 17.36
CA GLY A 508 2.11 -15.76 16.74
C GLY A 508 1.61 -14.72 17.72
N PHE A 509 1.46 -13.51 17.23
CA PHE A 509 1.02 -12.36 18.01
C PHE A 509 0.35 -11.30 17.14
N THR A 510 -0.33 -10.38 17.79
CA THR A 510 -0.75 -9.10 17.20
C THR A 510 -0.43 -8.00 18.20
N VAL A 511 0.25 -6.95 17.73
CA VAL A 511 0.51 -5.71 18.46
C VAL A 511 -0.23 -4.60 17.73
N GLU A 512 -1.13 -3.92 18.42
CA GLU A 512 -1.92 -2.82 17.87
C GLU A 512 -1.71 -1.54 18.69
N ALA A 513 -1.66 -0.42 18.01
CA ALA A 513 -1.61 0.90 18.63
C ALA A 513 -2.29 1.96 17.76
N PHE A 514 -2.94 2.93 18.42
CA PHE A 514 -3.32 4.19 17.78
C PHE A 514 -2.26 5.24 18.07
N PHE A 515 -1.90 6.03 17.07
CA PHE A 515 -0.91 7.09 17.24
C PHE A 515 -1.16 8.25 16.26
N LYS A 516 -0.61 9.41 16.61
CA LYS A 516 -0.55 10.59 15.74
C LYS A 516 0.82 11.24 15.86
N LEU A 517 1.46 11.49 14.73
CA LEU A 517 2.64 12.34 14.64
C LEU A 517 2.14 13.78 14.46
N PRO A 518 2.50 14.74 15.33
CA PRO A 518 2.00 16.10 15.22
C PRO A 518 2.60 16.83 14.02
N ALA A 519 1.98 17.94 13.63
CA ALA A 519 2.41 18.74 12.48
C ALA A 519 3.86 19.26 12.60
N ASP A 520 4.35 19.47 13.84
CA ASP A 520 5.71 19.89 14.14
C ASP A 520 6.71 18.73 14.32
N TRP A 521 6.31 17.52 13.96
CA TRP A 521 7.21 16.37 13.98
C TRP A 521 8.40 16.64 13.05
N ASP A 522 9.60 16.50 13.60
CA ASP A 522 10.85 16.80 12.90
C ASP A 522 11.79 15.60 12.97
N SER A 523 12.27 15.16 11.82
CA SER A 523 13.19 14.05 11.64
C SER A 523 14.50 14.24 12.43
N ALA A 524 15.04 15.45 12.51
CA ALA A 524 16.28 15.70 13.24
C ALA A 524 16.15 15.40 14.74
N ARG A 525 14.97 15.69 15.32
CA ARG A 525 14.68 15.46 16.74
C ARG A 525 14.12 14.06 17.01
N SER A 526 13.27 13.54 16.14
CA SER A 526 12.34 12.49 16.50
C SER A 526 12.53 11.17 15.73
N ARG A 527 13.40 11.16 14.70
CA ARG A 527 13.67 9.94 13.93
C ARG A 527 14.16 8.79 14.81
N TRP A 528 13.72 7.59 14.49
CA TRP A 528 14.05 6.36 15.21
C TRP A 528 13.52 6.30 16.64
N SER A 529 12.56 7.15 17.00
CA SER A 529 11.82 7.01 18.24
C SER A 529 10.77 5.93 18.12
N ALA A 530 10.50 5.23 19.21
CA ALA A 530 9.57 4.10 19.22
C ALA A 530 8.24 4.44 19.90
N LEU A 531 7.15 3.99 19.26
CA LEU A 531 5.84 3.89 19.91
C LEU A 531 5.91 2.81 21.01
N LEU A 532 6.44 1.65 20.63
CA LEU A 532 6.57 0.50 21.53
C LEU A 532 7.92 -0.17 21.28
N SER A 533 8.64 -0.50 22.34
CA SER A 533 9.91 -1.22 22.26
C SER A 533 10.08 -2.17 23.43
N ARG A 534 11.03 -3.09 23.33
CA ARG A 534 11.38 -4.02 24.37
C ARG A 534 12.78 -3.72 24.87
N TRP A 535 12.93 -3.55 26.19
CA TRP A 535 14.23 -3.26 26.80
C TRP A 535 15.21 -4.43 26.65
N GLY A 536 16.47 -4.11 26.36
CA GLY A 536 17.57 -5.05 26.17
C GLY A 536 18.03 -5.10 24.71
N THR A 537 19.33 -5.32 24.51
CA THR A 537 19.95 -5.24 23.19
C THR A 537 20.02 -6.58 22.47
N ALA A 538 20.16 -6.55 21.16
CA ALA A 538 20.37 -7.73 20.34
C ALA A 538 21.65 -8.47 20.73
N GLY A 539 22.74 -7.74 21.00
CA GLY A 539 24.01 -8.29 21.46
C GLY A 539 23.92 -9.02 22.81
N GLU A 540 23.18 -8.45 23.79
CA GLU A 540 22.91 -9.13 25.06
C GLU A 540 22.12 -10.43 24.87
N ALA A 541 21.28 -10.47 23.85
CA ALA A 541 20.50 -11.66 23.47
C ALA A 541 21.29 -12.64 22.58
N GLY A 542 22.60 -12.41 22.33
CA GLY A 542 23.44 -13.26 21.49
C GLY A 542 23.07 -13.21 20.00
N ARG A 543 22.46 -12.13 19.54
CA ARG A 543 22.08 -11.95 18.14
C ARG A 543 23.21 -11.30 17.33
N SER A 544 23.56 -11.88 16.17
CA SER A 544 24.77 -11.49 15.42
C SER A 544 24.68 -11.75 13.91
N GLY A 545 23.49 -12.04 13.37
CA GLY A 545 23.30 -12.34 11.95
C GLY A 545 23.54 -11.13 11.03
N PRO A 546 23.58 -11.33 9.72
CA PRO A 546 23.70 -10.25 8.74
C PRO A 546 22.61 -9.17 8.95
N GLY A 547 23.01 -7.90 8.87
CA GLY A 547 22.09 -6.79 9.10
C GLY A 547 21.76 -6.53 10.58
N THR A 548 22.38 -7.26 11.52
CA THR A 548 22.21 -7.07 12.97
C THR A 548 23.04 -5.89 13.43
N ASP A 549 22.38 -4.98 14.15
CA ASP A 549 23.03 -4.00 15.01
C ASP A 549 22.92 -4.52 16.46
N ALA A 550 24.06 -4.82 17.06
CA ALA A 550 24.12 -5.40 18.41
C ALA A 550 23.56 -4.48 19.50
N ASP A 551 23.53 -3.18 19.25
CA ASP A 551 23.05 -2.15 20.16
C ASP A 551 21.54 -1.88 20.06
N GLU A 552 20.89 -2.38 19.02
CA GLU A 552 19.45 -2.25 18.81
C GLU A 552 18.62 -3.05 19.85
N PRO A 553 17.43 -2.56 20.24
CA PRO A 553 16.53 -3.33 21.10
C PRO A 553 16.01 -4.59 20.39
N VAL A 554 15.71 -5.63 21.19
CA VAL A 554 15.26 -6.93 20.64
C VAL A 554 13.91 -6.90 19.92
N ALA A 555 13.10 -5.87 20.14
CA ALA A 555 11.88 -5.59 19.38
C ALA A 555 11.53 -4.11 19.46
N THR A 556 11.11 -3.52 18.33
CA THR A 556 10.69 -2.12 18.26
C THR A 556 9.66 -1.87 17.16
N LEU A 557 8.62 -1.12 17.50
CA LEU A 557 7.73 -0.43 16.57
C LEU A 557 8.10 1.05 16.61
N SER A 558 8.79 1.54 15.61
CA SER A 558 9.39 2.87 15.58
C SER A 558 9.03 3.67 14.35
N VAL A 559 9.39 4.95 14.34
CA VAL A 559 9.21 5.87 13.21
C VAL A 559 10.60 6.27 12.68
N SER A 560 10.83 6.06 11.40
CA SER A 560 12.10 6.34 10.72
C SER A 560 12.30 7.83 10.40
N GLU A 561 13.37 8.15 9.65
CA GLU A 561 13.70 9.52 9.20
C GLU A 561 12.60 10.17 8.35
N ALA A 562 12.05 9.42 7.41
CA ALA A 562 10.90 9.85 6.63
C ALA A 562 9.69 9.24 7.32
N PRO A 563 8.87 9.93 8.08
CA PRO A 563 7.93 9.38 9.07
C PRO A 563 7.23 8.09 8.59
N ALA A 564 8.04 7.05 8.38
CA ALA A 564 7.62 5.71 7.97
C ALA A 564 7.72 4.75 9.15
N LEU A 565 6.74 3.89 9.28
CA LEU A 565 6.72 2.88 10.33
C LEU A 565 7.76 1.79 10.06
N GLN A 566 8.40 1.33 11.14
CA GLN A 566 9.30 0.19 11.13
C GLN A 566 8.92 -0.75 12.27
N TRP A 567 8.73 -2.02 11.95
CA TRP A 567 8.75 -3.10 12.92
C TRP A 567 10.04 -3.89 12.76
N CYS A 568 10.91 -3.84 13.74
CA CYS A 568 12.17 -4.59 13.77
C CYS A 568 12.14 -5.51 14.99
N VAL A 569 12.42 -6.79 14.75
CA VAL A 569 12.38 -7.83 15.78
C VAL A 569 13.49 -8.84 15.55
N TYR A 570 14.02 -9.40 16.67
CA TYR A 570 14.90 -10.57 16.63
C TYR A 570 14.08 -11.81 16.97
N PRO A 571 13.70 -12.61 15.96
CA PRO A 571 12.87 -13.80 16.17
C PRO A 571 13.62 -14.91 16.89
N LEU A 572 12.90 -15.89 17.41
CA LEU A 572 13.50 -17.05 18.10
C LEU A 572 14.25 -17.98 17.17
N ASN A 573 13.84 -18.07 15.90
CA ASN A 573 14.37 -18.98 14.89
C ASN A 573 15.48 -18.39 14.01
N GLN A 574 15.93 -17.17 14.28
CA GLN A 574 16.96 -16.49 13.49
C GLN A 574 17.99 -15.82 14.38
N THR A 575 19.22 -15.66 13.88
CA THR A 575 20.29 -14.90 14.55
C THR A 575 20.25 -13.42 14.18
N GLY A 576 19.74 -13.07 13.00
CA GLY A 576 19.59 -11.71 12.52
C GLY A 576 18.22 -11.11 12.80
N ALA A 577 18.06 -9.83 12.51
CA ALA A 577 16.80 -9.13 12.61
C ALA A 577 15.83 -9.52 11.47
N SER A 578 14.55 -9.55 11.78
CA SER A 578 13.46 -9.54 10.81
C SER A 578 12.79 -8.18 10.84
N THR A 579 12.77 -7.48 9.72
CA THR A 579 12.25 -6.12 9.65
C THR A 579 11.15 -6.01 8.61
N CYS A 580 10.01 -5.46 9.02
CA CYS A 580 8.96 -5.00 8.12
C CYS A 580 8.99 -3.47 8.08
N TRP A 581 9.08 -2.91 6.88
CA TRP A 581 9.00 -1.48 6.67
C TRP A 581 7.61 -1.10 6.20
N GLY A 582 7.03 -0.11 6.88
CA GLY A 582 5.82 0.55 6.40
C GLY A 582 6.15 1.59 5.34
N HIS A 583 5.21 2.45 5.07
CA HIS A 583 5.34 3.59 4.18
C HIS A 583 5.28 4.90 4.94
N GLN A 584 5.65 5.99 4.29
CA GLN A 584 5.55 7.34 4.85
C GLN A 584 4.09 7.68 5.11
N LEU A 585 3.79 8.08 6.34
CA LEU A 585 2.46 8.51 6.77
C LEU A 585 2.38 10.04 6.83
N PRO A 586 1.26 10.66 6.39
CA PRO A 586 0.98 12.06 6.63
C PRO A 586 1.02 12.43 8.11
N LEU A 587 1.56 13.62 8.42
CA LEU A 587 1.57 14.20 9.77
C LEU A 587 0.18 14.75 10.15
N ASP A 588 0.04 15.08 11.44
CA ASP A 588 -1.17 15.66 12.05
C ASP A 588 -2.45 14.86 11.80
N ARG A 589 -2.29 13.54 11.77
CA ARG A 589 -3.36 12.58 11.55
C ARG A 589 -3.23 11.39 12.46
N TRP A 590 -4.36 10.91 12.96
CA TRP A 590 -4.45 9.66 13.69
C TRP A 590 -4.38 8.46 12.75
N TRP A 591 -3.66 7.44 13.20
CA TRP A 591 -3.48 6.16 12.52
C TRP A 591 -3.68 5.01 13.49
N HIS A 592 -4.23 3.93 13.01
CA HIS A 592 -4.15 2.62 13.66
C HIS A 592 -3.05 1.80 12.99
N VAL A 593 -2.15 1.25 13.76
CA VAL A 593 -1.16 0.27 13.29
C VAL A 593 -1.41 -1.07 13.94
N ALA A 594 -1.33 -2.16 13.16
CA ALA A 594 -1.29 -3.51 13.67
C ALA A 594 -0.11 -4.27 13.06
N VAL A 595 0.70 -4.90 13.91
CA VAL A 595 1.73 -5.83 13.49
C VAL A 595 1.26 -7.23 13.86
N VAL A 596 1.06 -8.06 12.85
CA VAL A 596 0.52 -9.42 12.99
C VAL A 596 1.60 -10.42 12.60
N ASN A 597 1.88 -11.38 13.48
CA ASN A 597 2.71 -12.55 13.19
C ASN A 597 1.86 -13.81 13.35
N ASP A 598 1.83 -14.67 12.35
CA ASP A 598 1.03 -15.90 12.33
C ASP A 598 1.81 -17.14 12.83
N GLY A 599 2.95 -16.91 13.47
CA GLY A 599 3.88 -17.96 13.89
C GLY A 599 4.91 -18.30 12.80
N LYS A 600 4.82 -17.66 11.64
CA LYS A 600 5.76 -17.84 10.51
C LYS A 600 6.19 -16.51 9.89
N LEU A 601 5.25 -15.63 9.58
CA LEU A 601 5.49 -14.38 8.86
C LEU A 601 4.91 -13.21 9.62
N SER A 602 5.58 -12.06 9.52
CA SER A 602 5.08 -10.79 10.05
C SER A 602 4.49 -9.93 8.95
N ARG A 603 3.37 -9.29 9.24
CA ARG A 603 2.69 -8.32 8.38
C ARG A 603 2.39 -7.06 9.19
N MET A 604 2.43 -5.92 8.55
CA MET A 604 2.05 -4.65 9.14
C MET A 604 0.83 -4.09 8.43
N TYR A 605 -0.13 -3.65 9.21
CA TYR A 605 -1.36 -3.02 8.73
C TYR A 605 -1.43 -1.59 9.25
N VAL A 606 -1.92 -0.69 8.42
CA VAL A 606 -2.30 0.68 8.81
C VAL A 606 -3.77 0.87 8.44
N ASP A 607 -4.59 1.24 9.41
CA ASP A 607 -6.04 1.40 9.26
C ASP A 607 -6.73 0.18 8.61
N GLY A 608 -6.26 -1.02 8.94
CA GLY A 608 -6.78 -2.27 8.41
C GLY A 608 -6.23 -2.68 7.04
N CYS A 609 -5.48 -1.80 6.35
CA CYS A 609 -4.82 -2.12 5.07
C CYS A 609 -3.42 -2.69 5.29
N GLU A 610 -3.09 -3.82 4.67
CA GLU A 610 -1.74 -4.38 4.71
C GLU A 610 -0.76 -3.45 3.99
N VAL A 611 0.24 -2.92 4.71
CA VAL A 611 1.21 -1.96 4.17
C VAL A 611 2.62 -2.51 4.08
N ALA A 612 2.93 -3.56 4.82
CA ALA A 612 4.23 -4.22 4.76
C ALA A 612 4.12 -5.68 5.16
N ARG A 613 4.95 -6.48 4.55
CA ARG A 613 5.17 -7.87 4.93
C ARG A 613 6.64 -8.23 4.73
N ASN A 614 7.12 -9.20 5.48
CA ASN A 614 8.41 -9.82 5.22
C ASN A 614 8.19 -11.25 4.74
N PRO A 615 8.05 -11.48 3.41
CA PRO A 615 7.74 -12.79 2.86
C PRO A 615 8.98 -13.70 2.71
N ALA A 616 10.20 -13.13 2.82
CA ALA A 616 11.41 -13.83 2.43
C ALA A 616 11.92 -14.78 3.51
N THR A 617 11.64 -14.50 4.80
CA THR A 617 12.24 -15.27 5.89
C THR A 617 11.24 -15.48 7.02
N PRO A 618 10.95 -16.74 7.40
CA PRO A 618 10.07 -17.02 8.52
C PRO A 618 10.61 -16.41 9.82
N ALA A 619 9.75 -15.69 10.55
CA ALA A 619 10.05 -15.07 11.83
C ALA A 619 9.12 -15.65 12.90
N VAL A 620 9.64 -16.47 13.78
CA VAL A 620 8.89 -17.11 14.87
C VAL A 620 9.09 -16.35 16.16
N GLY A 621 8.02 -15.83 16.72
CA GLY A 621 8.01 -15.22 18.05
C GLY A 621 8.93 -14.01 18.22
N LEU A 622 9.20 -13.65 19.45
CA LEU A 622 10.04 -12.51 19.84
C LEU A 622 11.09 -12.95 20.85
N THR A 623 12.35 -12.57 20.63
CA THR A 623 13.40 -12.72 21.62
C THR A 623 13.11 -11.89 22.87
N THR A 624 13.43 -12.43 24.04
CA THR A 624 13.27 -11.73 25.33
C THR A 624 14.46 -11.92 26.25
N LEU A 625 14.78 -10.87 27.00
CA LEU A 625 15.70 -10.90 28.13
C LEU A 625 14.95 -10.82 29.48
N GLY A 626 13.62 -10.98 29.48
CA GLY A 626 12.78 -10.85 30.66
C GLY A 626 12.65 -9.41 31.16
N ARG A 627 13.03 -8.43 30.36
CA ARG A 627 13.00 -6.99 30.68
C ARG A 627 11.69 -6.33 30.22
N PRO A 628 11.36 -5.15 30.79
CA PRO A 628 10.11 -4.45 30.50
C PRO A 628 9.92 -4.09 29.02
N TRP A 629 8.66 -3.99 28.61
CA TRP A 629 8.25 -3.25 27.43
C TRP A 629 8.17 -1.76 27.75
N MET A 630 8.52 -0.91 26.79
CA MET A 630 8.46 0.54 26.90
C MET A 630 7.45 1.08 25.88
N LEU A 631 6.57 1.96 26.33
CA LEU A 631 5.68 2.75 25.50
C LEU A 631 6.23 4.18 25.44
N GLY A 632 6.60 4.62 24.25
CA GLY A 632 7.20 5.94 24.00
C GLY A 632 8.70 6.03 24.35
N GLY A 633 9.34 4.96 24.78
CA GLY A 633 10.78 4.91 25.05
C GLY A 633 11.53 4.04 24.03
N TYR A 634 12.76 4.41 23.70
CA TYR A 634 13.67 3.65 22.87
C TYR A 634 15.06 3.62 23.50
N ALA A 635 15.59 2.42 23.73
CA ALA A 635 16.93 2.22 24.26
C ALA A 635 17.87 1.74 23.15
N TYR A 636 19.03 2.36 23.07
CA TYR A 636 20.12 1.96 22.17
C TYR A 636 21.38 1.74 23.00
N ALA A 637 22.18 0.74 22.69
CA ALA A 637 23.36 0.36 23.48
C ALA A 637 23.05 0.17 24.98
N GLY A 638 21.85 -0.30 25.31
CA GLY A 638 21.43 -0.54 26.70
C GLY A 638 21.09 0.72 27.51
N VAL A 639 21.03 1.89 26.88
CA VAL A 639 20.65 3.15 27.53
C VAL A 639 19.49 3.82 26.79
N LEU A 640 18.68 4.60 27.50
CA LEU A 640 17.60 5.37 26.86
C LEU A 640 18.21 6.39 25.90
N ASP A 641 17.96 6.24 24.60
CA ASP A 641 18.50 7.10 23.54
C ASP A 641 17.45 8.08 22.99
N LYS A 642 16.17 7.70 23.01
CA LYS A 642 15.10 8.54 22.48
C LYS A 642 13.81 8.36 23.26
N VAL A 643 13.02 9.44 23.31
CA VAL A 643 11.62 9.41 23.76
C VAL A 643 10.75 9.88 22.61
N PHE A 644 9.62 9.23 22.42
CA PHE A 644 8.67 9.51 21.35
C PHE A 644 8.19 10.97 21.40
N HIS A 645 7.90 11.54 20.23
CA HIS A 645 7.25 12.84 20.08
C HIS A 645 5.97 12.64 19.28
N GLY A 646 4.83 12.75 19.96
CA GLY A 646 3.50 12.55 19.36
C GLY A 646 2.49 11.99 20.34
N TYR A 647 1.34 11.63 19.81
CA TYR A 647 0.24 11.06 20.60
C TYR A 647 0.21 9.55 20.43
N VAL A 648 -0.10 8.85 21.52
CA VAL A 648 -0.37 7.42 21.53
C VAL A 648 -1.71 7.18 22.20
N GLY A 649 -2.64 6.61 21.46
CA GLY A 649 -3.94 6.13 21.94
C GLY A 649 -3.86 4.69 22.44
N ASP A 650 -4.99 3.99 22.45
CA ASP A 650 -5.07 2.61 22.94
C ASP A 650 -3.99 1.71 22.34
N VAL A 651 -3.44 0.83 23.17
CA VAL A 651 -2.49 -0.21 22.75
C VAL A 651 -3.01 -1.57 23.21
N ARG A 652 -3.07 -2.54 22.31
CA ARG A 652 -3.50 -3.90 22.59
C ARG A 652 -2.47 -4.92 22.09
N ILE A 653 -2.14 -5.92 22.90
CA ILE A 653 -1.25 -7.03 22.53
C ILE A 653 -2.02 -8.33 22.71
N VAL A 654 -2.04 -9.14 21.66
CA VAL A 654 -2.76 -10.42 21.61
C VAL A 654 -1.78 -11.54 21.27
N ARG A 655 -1.88 -12.69 21.96
CA ARG A 655 -0.99 -13.86 21.79
C ARG A 655 -1.48 -14.79 20.66
N ARG A 656 -1.92 -14.22 19.57
CA ARG A 656 -2.25 -14.89 18.31
C ARG A 656 -2.31 -13.89 17.16
N ALA A 657 -2.28 -14.38 15.95
CA ALA A 657 -2.61 -13.58 14.78
C ALA A 657 -4.10 -13.19 14.79
N LEU A 658 -4.40 -11.92 14.60
CA LEU A 658 -5.74 -11.40 14.36
C LEU A 658 -5.97 -11.22 12.85
N ARG A 659 -7.23 -11.32 12.45
CA ARG A 659 -7.69 -10.86 11.14
C ARG A 659 -8.07 -9.38 11.24
N ALA A 660 -8.06 -8.67 10.12
CA ALA A 660 -8.41 -7.24 10.10
C ALA A 660 -9.78 -6.95 10.74
N GLY A 661 -10.77 -7.83 10.54
CA GLY A 661 -12.08 -7.73 11.20
C GLY A 661 -12.11 -7.97 12.73
N GLU A 662 -10.96 -8.24 13.36
CA GLU A 662 -10.81 -8.37 14.82
C GLU A 662 -9.95 -7.23 15.40
N PHE A 663 -9.46 -6.31 14.56
CA PHE A 663 -8.68 -5.15 15.01
C PHE A 663 -9.52 -4.18 15.82
N MET A 664 -8.84 -3.32 16.59
CA MET A 664 -9.54 -2.29 17.37
C MET A 664 -10.29 -1.27 16.50
N THR A 665 -10.07 -1.26 15.20
CA THR A 665 -10.79 -0.45 14.20
C THR A 665 -12.02 -1.16 13.61
N ALA A 666 -12.18 -2.45 13.81
CA ALA A 666 -13.26 -3.25 13.22
C ALA A 666 -14.62 -3.07 13.88
#